data_4e92a9b7fa283c2c7387eaaff4cd52fb
#
_entry.id   4e92a9b7fa283c2c7387eaaff4cd52fb
#
_cell.length_a   1.000
_cell.length_b   1.000
_cell.length_c   1.000
_cell.angle_alpha   90.00
_cell.angle_beta   90.00
_cell.angle_gamma   90.00
#
_symmetry.space_group_name_H-M   'P 1'
#
loop_
_entity.id
_entity.type
_entity.pdbx_description
1 polymer ?
#
loop_
_entity_poly.entity_id
_entity_poly.type
_entity_poly.pdbx_seq_one_letter_code
_entity_poly.pdbx_strand_id
1 'polypeptide(L)'
;LVDAIVRAKRVKVAEILSGLSRDRLKDLCIALGLDETGREKTLLIDRILGAPSAGDVPEEAGMDSSSLLQHLIGGQLEISRLETAWPTRARLQVDGQSFEVDIYARVVGGSSRGNSLERRFQNPSQQSPIVDDPERYELLFGFWTEQGEARAVIVAFDAYRRMGRTTRFSLFMPLSLLEQAADTGFAAHENSKGETIYAFRPENLGRYVQAQIQSGQWQPQVSVTESLRSPVPIPSAVPAHAIKADSIYIRPQVGMYAAFARLNYKPWFALAEFVDNAIQSFLHHRAVLAAAGHEGPLVIDVTIDEHEISITDRAGGIATADFPRAFSPAAPPDDATGLSEFGLGMKAAACWFARQWSVRTSALGESVERTVSFDIPRISREGVENLPIEVRESRASDHFTVVTMGDLRVRPRGRTLTKIKDHLSSIYRLLIADGVVQIRLTTSGRVEELTYRQPDMLVAPHYRDRTGSSVVWRKPFDVVIDGKRVTGWAGILKNGSHAQAGFSVFRRRRLVEGSVGDTYKPGAIFGSPNSFASLRVVGEMFADGFDVTHTKDGIQWHGDEDAILEEIRRQLDDAEMPLLDQAEGYRVRKTAEELPPSFGEEALDSAANAFRLPDAIARIREEVVPLASAGSAPPDAIHPAPILQQREFRMQVIRDARPWTIRLELVSDPAAPFYSALMRSEDGVDVVSVQLNLDHEFSVAFINNNEVVIPPLMRLLAALGLGERLAREAGVRNPGVVRQNANQILRVLASEEATA
;
A
#
# COMPACT_ATOMS: atom_id res chain seq x y z
N LEU A 1 5.24 -36.55 9.93
CA LEU A 1 5.57 -35.17 9.43
C LEU A 1 6.97 -35.14 8.81
N VAL A 2 7.98 -35.70 9.47
CA VAL A 2 9.36 -35.78 8.95
C VAL A 2 9.42 -36.54 7.61
N ASP A 3 8.73 -37.70 7.50
CA ASP A 3 8.66 -38.46 6.26
C ASP A 3 7.89 -37.75 5.12
N ALA A 4 6.90 -36.92 5.46
CA ALA A 4 6.19 -36.09 4.48
C ALA A 4 7.04 -34.91 3.99
N ILE A 5 7.85 -34.33 4.87
CA ILE A 5 8.79 -33.23 4.53
C ILE A 5 9.93 -33.72 3.64
N VAL A 6 10.48 -34.92 3.93
CA VAL A 6 11.56 -35.54 3.14
C VAL A 6 11.10 -35.90 1.72
N ARG A 7 9.81 -36.22 1.54
CA ARG A 7 9.23 -36.52 0.20
C ARG A 7 8.86 -35.30 -0.63
N ALA A 8 8.70 -34.11 -0.01
CA ALA A 8 8.32 -32.89 -0.70
C ALA A 8 9.54 -32.15 -1.29
N LYS A 9 9.95 -32.51 -2.48
CA LYS A 9 11.12 -31.94 -3.20
C LYS A 9 11.11 -30.41 -3.45
N ARG A 10 10.14 -29.62 -2.96
CA ARG A 10 9.96 -28.20 -3.30
C ARG A 10 9.52 -27.27 -2.16
N VAL A 11 9.45 -27.72 -0.90
CA VAL A 11 9.06 -26.85 0.21
C VAL A 11 10.30 -26.48 1.02
N LYS A 12 10.54 -25.20 1.21
CA LYS A 12 11.64 -24.71 2.06
C LYS A 12 11.33 -25.03 3.52
N VAL A 13 12.23 -25.70 4.22
CA VAL A 13 12.07 -26.08 5.64
C VAL A 13 11.74 -24.87 6.51
N ALA A 14 12.32 -23.70 6.20
CA ALA A 14 12.04 -22.44 6.88
C ALA A 14 10.55 -22.03 6.81
N GLU A 15 9.86 -22.26 5.69
CA GLU A 15 8.43 -21.95 5.53
C GLU A 15 7.54 -22.88 6.39
N ILE A 16 7.92 -24.14 6.52
CA ILE A 16 7.23 -25.10 7.40
C ILE A 16 7.40 -24.69 8.86
N LEU A 17 8.64 -24.39 9.27
CA LEU A 17 8.95 -23.96 10.63
C LEU A 17 8.24 -22.64 10.99
N SER A 18 8.12 -21.72 10.03
CA SER A 18 7.38 -20.46 10.25
C SER A 18 5.88 -20.67 10.51
N GLY A 19 5.29 -21.76 10.04
CA GLY A 19 3.92 -22.16 10.32
C GLY A 19 3.70 -22.80 11.70
N LEU A 20 4.75 -23.25 12.40
CA LEU A 20 4.63 -23.88 13.72
C LEU A 20 4.42 -22.83 14.82
N SER A 21 3.78 -23.23 15.93
CA SER A 21 3.72 -22.41 17.14
C SER A 21 5.10 -22.28 17.79
N ARG A 22 5.31 -21.23 18.60
CA ARG A 22 6.57 -21.01 19.33
C ARG A 22 6.92 -22.20 20.25
N ASP A 23 5.93 -22.77 20.90
CA ASP A 23 6.13 -23.89 21.83
C ASP A 23 6.57 -25.13 21.06
N ARG A 24 5.99 -25.42 19.91
CA ARG A 24 6.45 -26.50 19.03
C ARG A 24 7.87 -26.30 18.50
N LEU A 25 8.29 -25.06 18.29
CA LEU A 25 9.68 -24.75 17.93
C LEU A 25 10.63 -24.96 19.10
N LYS A 26 10.20 -24.64 20.34
CA LYS A 26 10.95 -24.95 21.55
C LYS A 26 11.10 -26.45 21.76
N ASP A 27 10.00 -27.22 21.60
CA ASP A 27 10.03 -28.67 21.68
C ASP A 27 10.99 -29.27 20.65
N LEU A 28 11.05 -28.68 19.45
CA LEU A 28 12.00 -29.08 18.41
C LEU A 28 13.45 -28.72 18.80
N CYS A 29 13.69 -27.55 19.40
CA CYS A 29 15.02 -27.19 19.91
C CYS A 29 15.46 -28.20 20.99
N ILE A 30 14.61 -28.53 21.96
CA ILE A 30 14.87 -29.53 22.99
C ILE A 30 15.17 -30.90 22.37
N ALA A 31 14.36 -31.36 21.43
CA ALA A 31 14.54 -32.63 20.73
C ALA A 31 15.81 -32.72 19.92
N LEU A 32 16.33 -31.59 19.44
CA LEU A 32 17.59 -31.44 18.68
C LEU A 32 18.79 -31.13 19.57
N GLY A 33 18.63 -30.99 20.90
CA GLY A 33 19.68 -30.62 21.83
C GLY A 33 20.14 -29.16 21.67
N LEU A 34 19.27 -28.30 21.16
CA LEU A 34 19.51 -26.87 20.95
C LEU A 34 18.90 -26.06 22.11
N ASP A 35 19.42 -24.85 22.33
CA ASP A 35 18.90 -23.94 23.35
C ASP A 35 17.47 -23.48 23.00
N GLU A 36 16.51 -23.74 23.90
CA GLU A 36 15.10 -23.37 23.74
C GLU A 36 14.77 -21.98 24.31
N THR A 37 15.74 -21.26 24.89
CA THR A 37 15.52 -19.93 25.47
C THR A 37 15.36 -18.88 24.37
N GLY A 38 14.58 -17.84 24.62
CA GLY A 38 14.33 -16.75 23.69
C GLY A 38 12.84 -16.41 23.55
N ARG A 39 12.56 -15.12 23.35
CA ARG A 39 11.17 -14.61 23.20
C ARG A 39 10.69 -14.57 21.74
N GLU A 40 11.59 -14.63 20.78
CA GLU A 40 11.27 -14.48 19.35
C GLU A 40 11.24 -15.84 18.63
N LYS A 41 10.20 -16.04 17.83
CA LYS A 41 9.96 -17.25 17.05
C LYS A 41 11.05 -17.48 15.99
N THR A 42 11.55 -16.41 15.39
CA THR A 42 12.62 -16.40 14.39
C THR A 42 13.91 -16.97 14.96
N LEU A 43 14.27 -16.62 16.17
CA LEU A 43 15.47 -17.09 16.87
C LEU A 43 15.48 -18.62 17.04
N LEU A 44 14.33 -19.21 17.35
CA LEU A 44 14.18 -20.67 17.45
C LEU A 44 14.25 -21.35 16.08
N ILE A 45 13.70 -20.73 15.04
CA ILE A 45 13.77 -21.24 13.67
C ILE A 45 15.21 -21.25 13.17
N ASP A 46 15.95 -20.17 13.39
CA ASP A 46 17.35 -20.03 12.96
C ASP A 46 18.25 -21.05 13.64
N ARG A 47 18.03 -21.34 14.93
CA ARG A 47 18.73 -22.41 15.66
C ARG A 47 18.44 -23.79 15.08
N ILE A 48 17.18 -24.07 14.76
CA ILE A 48 16.76 -25.36 14.17
C ILE A 48 17.37 -25.53 12.77
N LEU A 49 17.52 -24.45 12.02
CA LEU A 49 18.11 -24.48 10.68
C LEU A 49 19.65 -24.52 10.70
N GLY A 50 20.27 -24.39 11.88
CA GLY A 50 21.73 -24.31 12.02
C GLY A 50 22.32 -23.00 11.46
N ALA A 51 21.50 -22.01 11.20
CA ALA A 51 21.96 -20.66 10.87
C ALA A 51 22.44 -19.99 12.17
N PRO A 52 23.56 -19.23 12.17
CA PRO A 52 23.96 -18.44 13.30
C PRO A 52 22.82 -17.46 13.62
N SER A 53 22.25 -17.57 14.84
CA SER A 53 21.17 -16.67 15.23
C SER A 53 21.71 -15.26 15.41
N ALA A 54 21.03 -14.28 14.84
CA ALA A 54 21.36 -12.86 15.00
C ALA A 54 21.32 -12.36 16.46
N GLY A 55 21.08 -13.24 17.43
CA GLY A 55 21.06 -12.96 18.87
C GLY A 55 22.25 -13.56 19.63
N ASP A 56 23.03 -14.44 19.03
CA ASP A 56 24.22 -15.08 19.62
C ASP A 56 25.55 -14.54 19.05
N VAL A 57 25.52 -13.46 18.33
CA VAL A 57 26.70 -12.63 18.19
C VAL A 57 26.92 -12.08 19.61
N PRO A 58 27.99 -12.47 20.33
CA PRO A 58 28.40 -11.71 21.49
C PRO A 58 28.36 -10.24 21.06
N GLU A 59 27.92 -9.33 21.90
CA GLU A 59 28.39 -7.96 21.83
C GLU A 59 29.94 -8.08 21.82
N GLU A 60 30.49 -8.39 20.65
CA GLU A 60 31.88 -8.14 20.39
C GLU A 60 32.05 -6.68 20.71
N ALA A 61 32.94 -6.40 21.61
CA ALA A 61 33.32 -5.09 22.10
C ALA A 61 33.23 -4.14 20.91
N GLY A 62 32.11 -3.44 20.81
CA GLY A 62 31.62 -2.94 19.56
C GLY A 62 32.60 -1.97 18.96
N MET A 63 33.04 -2.27 17.78
CA MET A 63 33.55 -1.23 16.91
C MET A 63 32.44 -0.21 16.83
N ASP A 64 32.60 0.97 17.43
CA ASP A 64 31.56 1.99 17.38
C ASP A 64 31.30 2.39 15.92
N SER A 65 30.17 3.01 15.64
CA SER A 65 29.85 3.39 14.27
C SER A 65 30.93 4.27 13.61
N SER A 66 31.74 4.98 14.40
CA SER A 66 32.84 5.82 13.94
C SER A 66 34.05 4.99 13.54
N SER A 67 34.37 3.95 14.31
CA SER A 67 35.46 3.01 13.98
C SER A 67 35.10 2.18 12.72
N LEU A 68 33.85 1.77 12.58
CA LEU A 68 33.35 1.07 11.39
C LEU A 68 33.37 1.99 10.15
N LEU A 69 33.01 3.25 10.31
CA LEU A 69 33.08 4.27 9.28
C LEU A 69 34.52 4.48 8.80
N GLN A 70 35.46 4.62 9.73
CA GLN A 70 36.87 4.80 9.44
C GLN A 70 37.48 3.59 8.74
N HIS A 71 37.10 2.39 9.16
CA HIS A 71 37.56 1.14 8.56
C HIS A 71 37.01 0.94 7.13
N LEU A 72 35.73 1.18 6.92
CA LEU A 72 35.07 0.93 5.64
C LEU A 72 35.32 2.03 4.60
N ILE A 73 35.55 3.28 5.00
CA ILE A 73 35.65 4.44 4.07
C ILE A 73 37.02 5.16 4.20
N GLY A 74 37.94 4.62 4.99
CA GLY A 74 39.15 5.32 5.46
C GLY A 74 40.06 5.93 4.40
N GLY A 75 39.98 5.53 3.13
CA GLY A 75 40.74 6.14 2.03
C GLY A 75 40.12 7.40 1.42
N GLN A 76 38.87 7.69 1.71
CA GLN A 76 38.11 8.82 1.16
C GLN A 76 37.66 9.83 2.23
N LEU A 77 37.89 9.50 3.50
CA LEU A 77 37.38 10.24 4.64
C LEU A 77 38.52 10.67 5.56
N GLU A 78 38.63 11.97 5.80
CA GLU A 78 39.54 12.53 6.79
C GLU A 78 38.74 12.97 8.03
N ILE A 79 38.77 12.17 9.11
CA ILE A 79 38.01 12.44 10.33
C ILE A 79 38.70 13.51 11.16
N SER A 80 38.01 14.64 11.34
CA SER A 80 38.58 15.81 12.04
C SER A 80 38.28 15.82 13.56
N ARG A 81 37.25 15.08 14.03
CA ARG A 81 36.86 15.00 15.44
C ARG A 81 36.04 13.75 15.76
N LEU A 82 36.53 12.96 16.69
CA LEU A 82 35.93 11.68 17.15
C LEU A 82 35.14 11.82 18.46
N GLU A 83 34.73 13.02 18.87
CA GLU A 83 34.22 13.22 20.25
C GLU A 83 32.81 12.66 20.49
N THR A 84 32.00 12.45 19.45
CA THR A 84 30.68 11.82 19.58
C THR A 84 30.38 10.98 18.35
N ALA A 85 29.86 9.77 18.55
CA ALA A 85 29.45 8.88 17.46
C ALA A 85 28.19 9.39 16.68
N TRP A 86 27.72 10.63 16.98
CA TRP A 86 26.48 11.17 16.39
C TRP A 86 26.41 12.70 16.55
N PRO A 87 26.82 13.48 15.55
CA PRO A 87 27.49 13.10 14.30
C PRO A 87 29.01 12.87 14.47
N THR A 88 29.64 12.19 13.50
CA THR A 88 31.04 12.19 13.27
C THR A 88 31.41 13.29 12.30
N ARG A 89 32.29 14.23 12.71
CA ARG A 89 32.75 15.31 11.84
C ARG A 89 33.92 14.85 10.98
N ALA A 90 33.80 15.06 9.67
CA ALA A 90 34.80 14.60 8.72
C ALA A 90 34.94 15.52 7.52
N ARG A 91 36.06 15.38 6.81
CA ARG A 91 36.27 15.92 5.48
C ARG A 91 36.26 14.76 4.49
N LEU A 92 35.39 14.82 3.49
CA LEU A 92 35.25 13.82 2.47
C LEU A 92 35.96 14.26 1.20
N GLN A 93 36.84 13.42 0.66
CA GLN A 93 37.55 13.64 -0.59
C GLN A 93 36.93 12.80 -1.69
N VAL A 94 36.37 13.43 -2.73
CA VAL A 94 35.78 12.74 -3.88
C VAL A 94 36.22 13.45 -5.16
N ASP A 95 36.85 12.76 -6.06
CA ASP A 95 37.31 13.26 -7.37
C ASP A 95 38.06 14.58 -7.30
N GLY A 96 38.92 14.74 -6.27
CA GLY A 96 39.71 15.96 -6.07
C GLY A 96 38.95 17.14 -5.46
N GLN A 97 37.69 16.99 -5.14
CA GLN A 97 36.87 17.95 -4.39
C GLN A 97 36.81 17.56 -2.90
N SER A 98 36.79 18.55 -2.04
CA SER A 98 36.71 18.38 -0.60
C SER A 98 35.37 18.90 -0.08
N PHE A 99 34.69 18.07 0.73
CA PHE A 99 33.39 18.39 1.34
C PHE A 99 33.51 18.28 2.86
N GLU A 100 33.14 19.33 3.58
CA GLU A 100 32.97 19.24 5.04
C GLU A 100 31.62 18.55 5.33
N VAL A 101 31.65 17.45 6.11
CA VAL A 101 30.46 16.62 6.32
C VAL A 101 30.26 16.29 7.81
N ASP A 102 29.01 16.23 8.23
CA ASP A 102 28.56 15.70 9.50
C ASP A 102 27.84 14.36 9.24
N ILE A 103 28.45 13.26 9.69
CA ILE A 103 27.99 11.90 9.38
C ILE A 103 27.26 11.32 10.58
N TYR A 104 25.98 11.05 10.41
CA TYR A 104 25.09 10.40 11.36
C TYR A 104 24.98 8.92 11.00
N ALA A 105 25.75 8.06 11.66
CA ALA A 105 25.90 6.66 11.26
C ALA A 105 25.46 5.66 12.33
N ARG A 106 24.84 4.55 11.91
CA ARG A 106 24.45 3.42 12.76
C ARG A 106 24.44 2.09 11.99
N VAL A 107 24.58 1.00 12.72
CA VAL A 107 24.43 -0.35 12.16
C VAL A 107 22.96 -0.62 11.85
N VAL A 108 22.70 -1.24 10.70
CA VAL A 108 21.38 -1.70 10.24
C VAL A 108 21.14 -3.09 10.78
N GLY A 109 20.09 -3.26 11.56
CA GLY A 109 19.67 -4.52 12.16
C GLY A 109 18.44 -5.13 11.54
N GLY A 110 17.98 -6.27 12.07
CA GLY A 110 16.75 -6.92 11.71
C GLY A 110 15.51 -6.05 11.96
N SER A 111 14.43 -6.27 11.20
CA SER A 111 13.18 -5.55 11.37
C SER A 111 12.45 -6.01 12.64
N SER A 112 12.03 -5.06 13.48
CA SER A 112 11.21 -5.34 14.67
C SER A 112 9.76 -5.73 14.35
N ARG A 113 9.38 -5.73 13.05
CA ARG A 113 8.03 -6.06 12.58
C ARG A 113 7.85 -7.54 12.22
N GLY A 114 8.85 -8.40 12.51
CA GLY A 114 8.79 -9.82 12.18
C GLY A 114 8.90 -10.14 10.67
N ASN A 115 9.31 -9.17 9.84
CA ASN A 115 9.52 -9.36 8.42
C ASN A 115 11.01 -9.65 8.14
N SER A 116 11.33 -10.90 7.83
CA SER A 116 12.71 -11.34 7.53
C SER A 116 13.31 -10.70 6.26
N LEU A 117 12.45 -10.19 5.36
CA LEU A 117 12.86 -9.52 4.10
C LEU A 117 13.04 -8.01 4.27
N GLU A 118 12.99 -7.49 5.48
CA GLU A 118 13.12 -6.08 5.79
C GLU A 118 14.25 -5.84 6.79
N ARG A 119 14.99 -4.76 6.63
CA ARG A 119 16.02 -4.29 7.55
C ARG A 119 15.66 -2.93 8.11
N ARG A 120 16.18 -2.61 9.29
CA ARG A 120 15.85 -1.39 10.03
C ARG A 120 17.10 -0.62 10.43
N PHE A 121 17.14 0.65 10.08
CA PHE A 121 17.99 1.65 10.70
C PHE A 121 17.21 2.31 11.85
N GLN A 122 17.87 2.59 12.97
CA GLN A 122 17.27 3.31 14.09
C GLN A 122 18.26 4.28 14.70
N ASN A 123 17.85 5.57 14.85
CA ASN A 123 18.67 6.56 15.53
C ASN A 123 18.78 6.26 17.03
N PRO A 124 19.85 6.73 17.71
CA PRO A 124 19.99 6.60 19.16
C PRO A 124 18.87 7.27 19.95
N SER A 125 18.59 6.77 21.16
CA SER A 125 17.46 7.23 21.98
C SER A 125 17.71 8.51 22.79
N GLN A 126 18.93 9.01 22.87
CA GLN A 126 19.32 10.18 23.69
C GLN A 126 20.39 11.03 22.99
N GLN A 127 20.18 11.37 21.72
CA GLN A 127 21.19 12.11 20.97
C GLN A 127 20.66 13.40 20.38
N SER A 128 21.56 14.33 20.12
CA SER A 128 21.25 15.60 19.49
C SER A 128 20.48 15.40 18.16
N PRO A 129 19.52 16.24 17.84
CA PRO A 129 18.84 16.18 16.54
C PRO A 129 19.85 16.43 15.40
N ILE A 130 19.51 15.95 14.20
CA ILE A 130 20.21 16.35 12.98
C ILE A 130 19.95 17.85 12.79
N VAL A 131 21.01 18.64 12.70
CA VAL A 131 20.97 20.11 12.61
C VAL A 131 21.49 20.52 11.24
N ASP A 132 20.84 21.50 10.62
CA ASP A 132 21.30 22.12 9.38
C ASP A 132 22.50 23.05 9.69
N ASP A 133 23.66 22.70 9.19
CA ASP A 133 24.86 23.54 9.29
C ASP A 133 25.19 24.07 7.88
N PRO A 134 25.05 25.38 7.60
CA PRO A 134 25.21 25.93 6.28
C PRO A 134 26.62 25.77 5.69
N GLU A 135 27.61 25.39 6.50
CA GLU A 135 28.99 25.17 6.06
C GLU A 135 29.34 23.68 5.87
N ARG A 136 28.39 22.77 6.16
CA ARG A 136 28.62 21.33 6.16
C ARG A 136 27.46 20.59 5.47
N TYR A 137 27.70 19.36 5.08
CA TYR A 137 26.66 18.50 4.53
C TYR A 137 26.30 17.39 5.52
N GLU A 138 25.03 17.19 5.79
CA GLU A 138 24.54 16.16 6.68
C GLU A 138 24.34 14.86 5.93
N LEU A 139 25.02 13.80 6.39
CA LEU A 139 24.93 12.45 5.86
C LEU A 139 24.31 11.51 6.88
N LEU A 140 23.28 10.78 6.51
CA LEU A 140 22.63 9.79 7.35
C LEU A 140 22.88 8.39 6.78
N PHE A 141 23.75 7.61 7.44
CA PHE A 141 24.24 6.33 6.95
C PHE A 141 23.85 5.16 7.85
N GLY A 142 23.37 4.08 7.23
CA GLY A 142 23.25 2.76 7.85
C GLY A 142 24.38 1.84 7.38
N PHE A 143 24.97 1.05 8.26
CA PHE A 143 25.96 0.03 7.90
C PHE A 143 25.36 -1.36 8.01
N TRP A 144 25.42 -2.13 6.95
CA TRP A 144 25.00 -3.53 6.92
C TRP A 144 26.18 -4.45 6.60
N THR A 145 26.44 -5.41 7.49
CA THR A 145 27.61 -6.31 7.42
C THR A 145 27.25 -7.79 7.64
N GLU A 146 25.98 -8.16 7.47
CA GLU A 146 25.43 -9.49 7.82
C GLU A 146 26.13 -10.67 7.14
N GLN A 147 26.88 -10.44 6.05
CA GLN A 147 27.64 -11.45 5.33
C GLN A 147 29.18 -11.26 5.46
N GLY A 148 29.63 -10.49 6.46
CA GLY A 148 31.02 -10.16 6.68
C GLY A 148 31.48 -8.89 5.95
N GLU A 149 32.69 -8.40 6.29
CA GLU A 149 33.23 -7.11 5.82
C GLU A 149 33.42 -7.05 4.29
N ALA A 150 33.72 -8.18 3.65
CA ALA A 150 33.91 -8.23 2.20
C ALA A 150 32.64 -7.91 1.39
N ARG A 151 31.47 -7.95 2.01
CA ARG A 151 30.17 -7.62 1.42
C ARG A 151 29.45 -6.50 2.17
N ALA A 152 30.21 -5.66 2.89
CA ALA A 152 29.65 -4.53 3.61
C ALA A 152 28.95 -3.54 2.67
N VAL A 153 27.78 -3.06 3.08
CA VAL A 153 26.95 -2.11 2.33
C VAL A 153 26.66 -0.90 3.20
N ILE A 154 26.83 0.28 2.65
CA ILE A 154 26.41 1.55 3.22
C ILE A 154 25.02 1.89 2.65
N VAL A 155 24.07 2.23 3.52
CA VAL A 155 22.74 2.70 3.14
C VAL A 155 22.64 4.17 3.47
N ALA A 156 22.38 5.00 2.47
CA ALA A 156 22.23 6.43 2.64
C ALA A 156 20.75 6.84 2.58
N PHE A 157 20.35 7.62 3.57
CA PHE A 157 19.01 8.20 3.70
C PHE A 157 19.09 9.72 3.59
N ASP A 158 18.00 10.35 3.23
CA ASP A 158 17.86 11.79 3.20
C ASP A 158 17.89 12.38 4.63
N ALA A 159 18.99 12.97 5.04
CA ALA A 159 19.17 13.58 6.36
C ALA A 159 18.25 14.80 6.54
N TYR A 160 18.04 15.60 5.48
CA TYR A 160 17.26 16.83 5.52
C TYR A 160 15.77 16.58 5.88
N ARG A 161 15.20 15.45 5.47
CA ARG A 161 13.86 15.04 5.89
C ARG A 161 13.73 14.71 7.38
N ARG A 162 14.84 14.65 8.11
CA ARG A 162 14.90 14.27 9.55
C ARG A 162 15.47 15.37 10.45
N MET A 163 15.76 16.54 9.89
CA MET A 163 16.25 17.68 10.65
C MET A 163 15.30 18.07 11.77
N GLY A 164 15.88 18.48 12.89
CA GLY A 164 15.15 18.95 14.05
C GLY A 164 14.38 17.89 14.84
N ARG A 165 14.39 16.62 14.41
CA ARG A 165 13.68 15.56 15.16
C ARG A 165 14.39 15.21 16.45
N THR A 166 13.70 15.43 17.56
CA THR A 166 14.16 15.09 18.92
C THR A 166 13.70 13.69 19.35
N THR A 167 12.75 13.08 18.61
CA THR A 167 12.20 11.77 18.95
C THR A 167 12.90 10.65 18.21
N ARG A 168 12.85 9.44 18.79
CA ARG A 168 13.37 8.23 18.17
C ARG A 168 12.62 7.92 16.86
N PHE A 169 13.34 7.65 15.77
CA PHE A 169 12.77 7.27 14.48
C PHE A 169 13.41 5.99 13.95
N SER A 170 12.67 5.25 13.14
CA SER A 170 13.15 4.05 12.45
C SER A 170 12.92 4.21 10.95
N LEU A 171 13.92 3.80 10.15
CA LEU A 171 13.85 3.76 8.70
C LEU A 171 13.96 2.31 8.26
N PHE A 172 13.07 1.91 7.39
CA PHE A 172 12.96 0.53 6.93
C PHE A 172 13.34 0.45 5.45
N MET A 173 14.04 -0.63 5.08
CA MET A 173 14.45 -0.90 3.71
C MET A 173 14.32 -2.38 3.41
N PRO A 174 14.02 -2.78 2.15
CA PRO A 174 13.98 -4.18 1.77
C PRO A 174 15.38 -4.80 1.78
N LEU A 175 15.49 -6.03 2.26
CA LEU A 175 16.75 -6.79 2.25
C LEU A 175 17.32 -6.91 0.83
N SER A 176 16.45 -7.07 -0.18
CA SER A 176 16.84 -7.15 -1.58
C SER A 176 17.63 -5.93 -2.10
N LEU A 177 17.41 -4.74 -1.53
CA LEU A 177 18.20 -3.55 -1.85
C LEU A 177 19.67 -3.72 -1.40
N LEU A 178 19.85 -4.27 -0.20
CA LEU A 178 21.20 -4.48 0.39
C LEU A 178 21.94 -5.60 -0.36
N GLU A 179 21.26 -6.71 -0.64
CA GLU A 179 21.79 -7.81 -1.42
C GLU A 179 22.17 -7.36 -2.84
N GLN A 180 21.31 -6.61 -3.50
CA GLN A 180 21.60 -6.05 -4.82
C GLN A 180 22.82 -5.12 -4.76
N ALA A 181 22.94 -4.25 -3.77
CA ALA A 181 24.08 -3.37 -3.62
C ALA A 181 25.36 -4.16 -3.30
N ALA A 182 25.26 -5.22 -2.49
CA ALA A 182 26.37 -6.12 -2.21
C ALA A 182 26.88 -6.86 -3.45
N ASP A 183 26.01 -7.20 -4.39
CA ASP A 183 26.37 -7.92 -5.63
C ASP A 183 26.83 -6.96 -6.74
N THR A 184 26.12 -5.86 -6.96
CA THR A 184 26.37 -4.92 -8.09
C THR A 184 27.22 -3.72 -7.73
N GLY A 185 27.52 -3.51 -6.43
CA GLY A 185 28.27 -2.38 -5.89
C GLY A 185 27.45 -1.12 -5.62
N PHE A 186 26.26 -0.95 -6.26
CA PHE A 186 25.41 0.22 -6.08
C PHE A 186 23.95 -0.11 -6.47
N ALA A 187 23.01 0.26 -5.61
CA ALA A 187 21.56 0.13 -5.86
C ALA A 187 20.79 1.33 -5.29
N ALA A 188 19.59 1.58 -5.77
CA ALA A 188 18.69 2.61 -5.26
C ALA A 188 17.27 2.07 -5.19
N HIS A 189 16.52 2.52 -4.19
CA HIS A 189 15.13 2.13 -3.97
C HIS A 189 14.32 3.35 -3.55
N GLU A 190 13.22 3.60 -4.20
CA GLU A 190 12.28 4.63 -3.79
C GLU A 190 11.22 4.02 -2.86
N ASN A 191 11.10 4.56 -1.65
CA ASN A 191 10.11 4.10 -0.70
C ASN A 191 8.72 4.70 -1.00
N SER A 192 7.68 4.20 -0.34
CA SER A 192 6.29 4.64 -0.53
C SER A 192 6.02 6.12 -0.19
N LYS A 193 7.02 6.84 0.34
CA LYS A 193 6.96 8.27 0.69
C LYS A 193 7.76 9.15 -0.27
N GLY A 194 8.15 8.61 -1.43
CA GLY A 194 8.92 9.34 -2.43
C GLY A 194 10.34 9.71 -1.95
N GLU A 195 10.96 8.89 -1.08
CA GLU A 195 12.35 9.07 -0.71
C GLU A 195 13.20 8.00 -1.40
N THR A 196 14.25 8.43 -2.09
CA THR A 196 15.23 7.52 -2.66
C THR A 196 16.24 7.11 -1.61
N ILE A 197 16.30 5.82 -1.29
CA ILE A 197 17.28 5.19 -0.41
C ILE A 197 18.38 4.63 -1.32
N TYR A 198 19.61 5.06 -1.11
CA TYR A 198 20.76 4.53 -1.83
C TYR A 198 21.44 3.45 -0.99
N ALA A 199 21.89 2.39 -1.63
CA ALA A 199 22.71 1.36 -1.00
C ALA A 199 23.93 1.10 -1.88
N PHE A 200 25.13 1.06 -1.29
CA PHE A 200 26.36 0.92 -2.07
C PHE A 200 27.48 0.31 -1.24
N ARG A 201 28.44 -0.32 -1.91
CA ARG A 201 29.69 -0.73 -1.27
C ARG A 201 30.54 0.49 -0.97
N PRO A 202 31.40 0.45 0.08
CA PRO A 202 32.22 1.59 0.52
C PRO A 202 33.00 2.26 -0.60
N GLU A 203 33.55 1.51 -1.55
CA GLU A 203 34.28 2.03 -2.72
C GLU A 203 33.44 2.88 -3.68
N ASN A 204 32.10 2.80 -3.61
CA ASN A 204 31.19 3.58 -4.44
C ASN A 204 30.68 4.85 -3.76
N LEU A 205 31.27 5.30 -2.66
CA LEU A 205 30.89 6.54 -1.98
C LEU A 205 30.97 7.75 -2.93
N GLY A 206 32.00 7.82 -3.77
CA GLY A 206 32.13 8.87 -4.80
C GLY A 206 30.95 8.90 -5.77
N ARG A 207 30.47 7.74 -6.21
CA ARG A 207 29.28 7.61 -7.07
C ARG A 207 28.00 8.11 -6.39
N TYR A 208 27.86 7.85 -5.09
CA TYR A 208 26.75 8.37 -4.30
C TYR A 208 26.82 9.90 -4.21
N VAL A 209 27.98 10.48 -3.91
CA VAL A 209 28.16 11.93 -3.84
C VAL A 209 27.86 12.61 -5.19
N GLN A 210 28.36 12.05 -6.30
CA GLN A 210 28.02 12.53 -7.64
C GLN A 210 26.50 12.51 -7.93
N ALA A 211 25.79 11.44 -7.50
CA ALA A 211 24.35 11.37 -7.63
C ALA A 211 23.64 12.48 -6.82
N GLN A 212 24.14 12.82 -5.63
CA GLN A 212 23.59 13.93 -4.82
C GLN A 212 23.83 15.30 -5.46
N ILE A 213 25.02 15.51 -6.04
CA ILE A 213 25.34 16.75 -6.76
C ILE A 213 24.43 16.90 -8.01
N GLN A 214 24.25 15.82 -8.79
CA GLN A 214 23.42 15.82 -9.98
C GLN A 214 21.93 16.03 -9.67
N SER A 215 21.46 15.57 -8.52
CA SER A 215 20.09 15.78 -8.05
C SER A 215 19.82 17.20 -7.52
N GLY A 216 20.86 18.06 -7.43
CA GLY A 216 20.77 19.41 -6.88
C GLY A 216 20.67 19.47 -5.35
N GLN A 217 20.76 18.34 -4.66
CA GLN A 217 20.78 18.30 -3.19
C GLN A 217 22.11 18.78 -2.62
N TRP A 218 23.19 18.70 -3.40
CA TRP A 218 24.52 19.19 -3.03
C TRP A 218 24.98 20.26 -3.99
N GLN A 219 25.30 21.44 -3.48
CA GLN A 219 26.00 22.48 -4.24
C GLN A 219 27.45 22.53 -3.73
N PRO A 220 28.47 22.35 -4.60
CA PRO A 220 29.85 22.42 -4.18
C PRO A 220 30.14 23.81 -3.60
N GLN A 221 30.49 23.86 -2.32
CA GLN A 221 31.00 25.10 -1.72
C GLN A 221 32.44 25.30 -2.19
N VAL A 222 32.68 26.33 -2.95
CA VAL A 222 34.02 26.75 -3.32
C VAL A 222 34.61 27.41 -2.08
N SER A 223 35.46 26.69 -1.31
CA SER A 223 36.19 27.30 -0.20
C SER A 223 37.24 28.28 -0.73
N VAL A 224 37.12 29.53 -0.31
CA VAL A 224 37.97 30.66 -0.73
C VAL A 224 39.40 30.62 -0.12
N THR A 225 39.86 29.51 0.41
CA THR A 225 41.13 29.44 1.17
C THR A 225 42.24 28.59 0.52
N GLU A 226 42.25 28.42 -0.80
CA GLU A 226 43.35 27.72 -1.45
C GLU A 226 44.06 28.52 -2.57
N SER A 227 44.34 29.79 -2.30
CA SER A 227 45.06 30.67 -3.21
C SER A 227 46.57 30.73 -2.93
N LEU A 228 47.23 29.63 -2.58
CA LEU A 228 48.73 29.63 -2.48
C LEU A 228 49.30 28.20 -2.62
N ARG A 229 48.99 27.48 -3.70
CA ARG A 229 49.85 26.37 -4.16
C ARG A 229 49.97 26.42 -5.69
N SER A 230 51.17 26.24 -6.16
CA SER A 230 51.66 26.41 -7.54
C SER A 230 50.72 25.92 -8.63
N PRO A 231 50.62 26.66 -9.77
CA PRO A 231 49.67 26.33 -10.82
C PRO A 231 50.00 25.03 -11.54
N VAL A 232 49.11 24.07 -11.48
CA VAL A 232 48.99 23.02 -12.49
C VAL A 232 48.74 23.76 -13.82
N PRO A 233 49.40 23.43 -14.95
CA PRO A 233 49.19 24.15 -16.19
C PRO A 233 47.75 23.98 -16.61
N ILE A 234 47.00 25.06 -16.58
CA ILE A 234 45.67 25.19 -17.21
C ILE A 234 45.87 24.86 -18.68
N PRO A 235 45.13 23.93 -19.31
CA PRO A 235 45.12 23.79 -20.75
C PRO A 235 44.87 25.17 -21.32
N SER A 236 45.71 25.62 -22.22
CA SER A 236 45.68 26.97 -22.80
C SER A 236 44.28 27.39 -23.10
N ALA A 237 43.80 28.47 -22.49
CA ALA A 237 42.47 29.03 -22.71
C ALA A 237 42.19 29.08 -24.20
N VAL A 238 41.20 28.35 -24.66
CA VAL A 238 40.75 28.43 -26.05
C VAL A 238 40.29 29.89 -26.25
N PRO A 239 40.91 30.67 -27.13
CA PRO A 239 40.52 32.06 -27.29
C PRO A 239 39.03 32.18 -27.60
N ALA A 240 38.33 33.15 -27.02
CA ALA A 240 36.88 33.32 -27.15
C ALA A 240 36.40 33.38 -28.64
N HIS A 241 37.27 33.77 -29.56
CA HIS A 241 36.99 33.76 -31.00
C HIS A 241 37.08 32.37 -31.67
N ALA A 242 37.54 31.31 -30.94
CA ALA A 242 37.53 29.93 -31.43
C ALA A 242 36.26 29.18 -31.01
N ILE A 243 35.41 29.75 -30.15
CA ILE A 243 34.10 29.20 -29.79
C ILE A 243 33.07 29.75 -30.79
N LYS A 244 32.96 29.09 -31.94
CA LYS A 244 32.01 29.42 -33.01
C LYS A 244 30.64 28.78 -32.84
N ALA A 245 30.16 28.58 -31.64
CA ALA A 245 28.80 28.07 -31.43
C ALA A 245 27.87 29.21 -31.05
N ASP A 246 27.29 29.89 -32.03
CA ASP A 246 26.26 30.92 -31.84
C ASP A 246 24.90 30.28 -31.44
N SER A 247 24.78 28.95 -31.50
CA SER A 247 23.55 28.21 -31.22
C SER A 247 23.85 26.80 -30.79
N ILE A 248 22.91 26.22 -30.02
CA ILE A 248 22.95 24.82 -29.56
C ILE A 248 21.81 24.03 -30.22
N TYR A 249 22.13 22.87 -30.75
CA TYR A 249 21.14 21.95 -31.33
C TYR A 249 20.39 21.24 -30.23
N ILE A 250 19.08 21.48 -30.08
CA ILE A 250 18.24 20.97 -28.98
C ILE A 250 17.20 19.91 -29.40
N ARG A 251 17.21 19.45 -30.65
CA ARG A 251 16.27 18.42 -31.11
C ARG A 251 16.52 17.11 -30.40
N PRO A 252 15.44 16.38 -29.96
CA PRO A 252 15.60 15.06 -29.37
C PRO A 252 16.31 14.11 -30.35
N GLN A 253 17.29 13.38 -29.82
CA GLN A 253 17.96 12.32 -30.58
C GLN A 253 17.17 11.00 -30.49
N VAL A 254 17.37 10.10 -31.45
CA VAL A 254 16.73 8.77 -31.49
C VAL A 254 16.98 7.91 -30.25
N GLY A 255 18.05 8.17 -29.52
CA GLY A 255 18.32 7.57 -28.21
C GLY A 255 17.22 7.77 -27.16
N MET A 256 16.35 8.78 -27.37
CA MET A 256 15.17 9.02 -26.49
C MET A 256 14.22 7.80 -26.46
N TYR A 257 14.09 7.04 -27.54
CA TYR A 257 13.28 5.81 -27.56
C TYR A 257 13.78 4.76 -26.55
N ALA A 258 15.10 4.65 -26.36
CA ALA A 258 15.64 3.76 -25.33
C ALA A 258 15.41 4.27 -23.91
N ALA A 259 15.33 5.58 -23.70
CA ALA A 259 15.03 6.19 -22.41
C ALA A 259 13.58 5.89 -21.97
N PHE A 260 12.62 5.80 -22.89
CA PHE A 260 11.23 5.45 -22.61
C PHE A 260 11.08 4.09 -21.92
N ALA A 261 11.98 3.15 -22.14
CA ALA A 261 11.99 1.85 -21.44
C ALA A 261 12.20 1.97 -19.91
N ARG A 262 12.68 3.11 -19.44
CA ARG A 262 12.96 3.38 -18.01
C ARG A 262 11.89 4.22 -17.31
N LEU A 263 10.80 4.55 -18.00
CA LEU A 263 9.68 5.27 -17.41
C LEU A 263 9.00 4.40 -16.35
N ASN A 264 8.49 5.05 -15.30
CA ASN A 264 7.80 4.34 -14.21
C ASN A 264 6.31 4.16 -14.53
N TYR A 265 6.01 3.39 -15.59
CA TYR A 265 4.64 3.06 -15.94
C TYR A 265 4.11 1.89 -15.09
N LYS A 266 2.83 1.98 -14.68
CA LYS A 266 2.05 0.79 -14.33
C LYS A 266 1.46 0.19 -15.62
N PRO A 267 1.39 -1.16 -15.79
CA PRO A 267 0.97 -1.79 -17.04
C PRO A 267 -0.37 -1.28 -17.61
N TRP A 268 -1.33 -0.99 -16.74
CA TRP A 268 -2.65 -0.49 -17.16
C TRP A 268 -2.62 0.96 -17.66
N PHE A 269 -1.77 1.83 -17.13
CA PHE A 269 -1.60 3.18 -17.66
C PHE A 269 -0.88 3.18 -19.00
N ALA A 270 0.12 2.32 -19.16
CA ALA A 270 0.78 2.15 -20.46
C ALA A 270 -0.19 1.60 -21.52
N LEU A 271 -1.05 0.62 -21.19
CA LEU A 271 -2.09 0.15 -22.11
C LEU A 271 -3.14 1.23 -22.40
N ALA A 272 -3.47 2.06 -21.42
CA ALA A 272 -4.41 3.16 -21.57
C ALA A 272 -3.95 4.19 -22.63
N GLU A 273 -2.65 4.38 -22.85
CA GLU A 273 -2.17 5.30 -23.90
C GLU A 273 -2.62 4.88 -25.31
N PHE A 274 -2.71 3.59 -25.59
CA PHE A 274 -3.23 3.10 -26.86
C PHE A 274 -4.75 3.22 -26.96
N VAL A 275 -5.45 2.95 -25.86
CA VAL A 275 -6.90 3.11 -25.77
C VAL A 275 -7.31 4.57 -25.89
N ASP A 276 -6.58 5.49 -25.24
CA ASP A 276 -6.79 6.94 -25.35
C ASP A 276 -6.67 7.41 -26.81
N ASN A 277 -5.63 6.92 -27.53
CA ASN A 277 -5.43 7.26 -28.95
C ASN A 277 -6.55 6.75 -29.84
N ALA A 278 -7.01 5.52 -29.60
CA ALA A 278 -8.13 4.93 -30.32
C ALA A 278 -9.43 5.73 -30.10
N ILE A 279 -9.73 6.07 -28.84
CA ILE A 279 -10.91 6.89 -28.49
C ILE A 279 -10.80 8.28 -29.10
N GLN A 280 -9.63 8.92 -29.04
CA GLN A 280 -9.40 10.24 -29.65
C GLN A 280 -9.64 10.19 -31.15
N SER A 281 -9.07 9.23 -31.85
CA SER A 281 -9.27 9.02 -33.29
C SER A 281 -10.76 8.79 -33.64
N PHE A 282 -11.46 7.95 -32.85
CA PHE A 282 -12.88 7.67 -33.05
C PHE A 282 -13.75 8.92 -32.87
N LEU A 283 -13.54 9.67 -31.81
CA LEU A 283 -14.31 10.88 -31.52
C LEU A 283 -14.07 11.96 -32.59
N HIS A 284 -12.84 12.11 -33.05
CA HIS A 284 -12.49 13.04 -34.11
C HIS A 284 -13.14 12.68 -35.46
N HIS A 285 -13.17 11.39 -35.80
CA HIS A 285 -13.74 10.91 -37.06
C HIS A 285 -15.20 10.47 -36.97
N ARG A 286 -15.88 10.66 -35.83
CA ARG A 286 -17.22 10.09 -35.55
C ARG A 286 -18.25 10.42 -36.63
N ALA A 287 -18.27 11.66 -37.12
CA ALA A 287 -19.22 12.09 -38.15
C ALA A 287 -18.97 11.38 -39.50
N VAL A 288 -17.70 11.22 -39.88
CA VAL A 288 -17.31 10.57 -41.14
C VAL A 288 -17.54 9.08 -41.07
N LEU A 289 -17.24 8.46 -39.93
CA LEU A 289 -17.50 7.04 -39.66
C LEU A 289 -19.01 6.74 -39.71
N ALA A 290 -19.82 7.56 -39.09
CA ALA A 290 -21.30 7.41 -39.15
C ALA A 290 -21.81 7.56 -40.57
N ALA A 291 -21.34 8.53 -41.36
CA ALA A 291 -21.68 8.72 -42.76
C ALA A 291 -21.25 7.51 -43.63
N ALA A 292 -20.19 6.78 -43.22
CA ALA A 292 -19.75 5.54 -43.86
C ALA A 292 -20.48 4.28 -43.35
N GLY A 293 -21.49 4.42 -42.49
CA GLY A 293 -22.31 3.31 -41.98
C GLY A 293 -21.79 2.68 -40.70
N HIS A 294 -20.83 3.30 -40.02
CA HIS A 294 -20.24 2.81 -38.74
C HIS A 294 -20.84 3.60 -37.55
N GLU A 295 -22.06 3.28 -37.17
CA GLU A 295 -22.83 3.98 -36.11
C GLU A 295 -22.66 3.35 -34.71
N GLY A 296 -21.99 2.18 -34.58
CA GLY A 296 -21.84 1.47 -33.34
C GLY A 296 -20.75 2.04 -32.41
N PRO A 297 -20.56 1.46 -31.22
CA PRO A 297 -19.45 1.81 -30.34
C PRO A 297 -18.12 1.51 -30.99
N LEU A 298 -17.09 2.26 -30.57
CA LEU A 298 -15.70 1.89 -30.88
C LEU A 298 -15.34 0.58 -30.20
N VAL A 299 -15.00 -0.45 -30.96
CA VAL A 299 -14.48 -1.70 -30.43
C VAL A 299 -12.97 -1.66 -30.37
N ILE A 300 -12.41 -1.93 -29.19
CA ILE A 300 -10.97 -2.03 -28.94
C ILE A 300 -10.68 -3.42 -28.40
N ASP A 301 -9.82 -4.16 -29.10
CA ASP A 301 -9.34 -5.48 -28.72
C ASP A 301 -7.94 -5.37 -28.14
N VAL A 302 -7.76 -5.72 -26.86
CA VAL A 302 -6.47 -5.82 -26.19
C VAL A 302 -6.14 -7.29 -25.97
N THR A 303 -5.11 -7.79 -26.61
CA THR A 303 -4.66 -9.18 -26.47
C THR A 303 -3.33 -9.20 -25.75
N ILE A 304 -3.22 -10.00 -24.71
CA ILE A 304 -2.00 -10.19 -23.92
C ILE A 304 -1.71 -11.69 -23.88
N ASP A 305 -0.63 -12.11 -24.52
CA ASP A 305 -0.13 -13.46 -24.43
C ASP A 305 1.31 -13.51 -23.86
N GLU A 306 1.96 -14.67 -23.89
CA GLU A 306 3.29 -14.86 -23.32
C GLU A 306 4.40 -14.14 -24.10
N HIS A 307 4.21 -13.89 -25.38
CA HIS A 307 5.25 -13.42 -26.31
C HIS A 307 4.92 -12.06 -26.90
N GLU A 308 3.64 -11.70 -26.95
CA GLU A 308 3.14 -10.53 -27.66
C GLU A 308 2.02 -9.85 -26.88
N ILE A 309 1.97 -8.54 -27.02
CA ILE A 309 0.80 -7.72 -26.64
C ILE A 309 0.36 -7.00 -27.91
N SER A 310 -0.93 -7.10 -28.23
CA SER A 310 -1.50 -6.37 -29.37
C SER A 310 -2.74 -5.59 -28.98
N ILE A 311 -2.88 -4.39 -29.54
CA ILE A 311 -4.05 -3.54 -29.39
C ILE A 311 -4.59 -3.26 -30.79
N THR A 312 -5.84 -3.60 -31.01
CA THR A 312 -6.54 -3.37 -32.28
C THR A 312 -7.74 -2.50 -32.07
N ASP A 313 -7.85 -1.44 -32.82
CA ASP A 313 -9.04 -0.58 -32.86
C ASP A 313 -9.59 -0.43 -34.27
N ARG A 314 -10.85 -0.01 -34.36
CA ARG A 314 -11.55 0.33 -35.60
C ARG A 314 -12.00 1.79 -35.57
N ALA A 315 -11.10 2.67 -35.14
CA ALA A 315 -11.26 4.12 -35.26
C ALA A 315 -10.95 4.61 -36.67
N GLY A 316 -10.66 5.88 -36.87
CA GLY A 316 -10.39 6.45 -38.21
C GLY A 316 -9.13 5.96 -38.90
N GLY A 317 -8.25 5.22 -38.22
CA GLY A 317 -6.90 4.90 -38.67
C GLY A 317 -5.96 6.11 -38.56
N ILE A 318 -4.71 5.96 -39.07
CA ILE A 318 -3.73 7.07 -39.14
C ILE A 318 -3.57 7.48 -40.60
N ALA A 319 -4.05 8.66 -40.97
CA ALA A 319 -4.01 9.19 -42.30
C ALA A 319 -2.56 9.52 -42.77
N THR A 320 -2.31 9.54 -44.05
CA THR A 320 -1.00 9.86 -44.62
C THR A 320 -0.43 11.17 -44.11
N ALA A 321 -1.26 12.20 -43.97
CA ALA A 321 -0.87 13.51 -43.46
C ALA A 321 -0.40 13.46 -41.99
N ASP A 322 -0.97 12.59 -41.18
CA ASP A 322 -0.67 12.48 -39.76
C ASP A 322 0.52 11.54 -39.45
N PHE A 323 0.98 10.77 -40.43
CA PHE A 323 2.01 9.76 -40.26
C PHE A 323 3.31 10.33 -39.66
N PRO A 324 3.88 11.43 -40.16
CA PRO A 324 5.11 12.00 -39.58
C PRO A 324 4.93 12.38 -38.10
N ARG A 325 3.80 13.01 -37.77
CA ARG A 325 3.46 13.42 -36.40
C ARG A 325 3.24 12.23 -35.48
N ALA A 326 2.55 11.21 -35.94
CA ALA A 326 2.22 10.03 -35.13
C ALA A 326 3.47 9.32 -34.59
N PHE A 327 4.57 9.33 -35.33
CA PHE A 327 5.81 8.64 -34.97
C PHE A 327 6.93 9.55 -34.47
N SER A 328 6.87 10.85 -34.69
CA SER A 328 7.84 11.79 -34.11
C SER A 328 7.61 11.99 -32.61
N PRO A 329 8.64 11.87 -31.74
CA PRO A 329 8.49 12.14 -30.31
C PRO A 329 8.12 13.62 -30.05
N ALA A 330 7.30 13.84 -29.02
CA ALA A 330 6.87 15.17 -28.59
C ALA A 330 6.25 16.03 -29.70
N ALA A 331 5.55 15.39 -30.65
CA ALA A 331 4.72 16.05 -31.63
C ALA A 331 3.24 15.96 -31.22
N PRO A 332 2.70 16.98 -30.50
CA PRO A 332 1.31 16.92 -30.02
C PRO A 332 0.34 17.00 -31.21
N PRO A 333 -0.91 16.53 -31.05
CA PRO A 333 -1.94 16.72 -32.05
C PRO A 333 -2.30 18.21 -32.19
N ASP A 334 -2.82 18.63 -33.36
CA ASP A 334 -3.30 20.00 -33.58
C ASP A 334 -4.46 20.36 -32.65
N ASP A 335 -5.28 19.37 -32.31
CA ASP A 335 -6.34 19.46 -31.30
C ASP A 335 -5.89 18.78 -29.97
N ALA A 336 -5.39 19.59 -29.05
CA ALA A 336 -5.00 19.16 -27.69
C ALA A 336 -6.19 19.10 -26.71
N THR A 337 -7.44 19.32 -27.18
CA THR A 337 -8.63 19.27 -26.30
C THR A 337 -9.11 17.85 -26.00
N GLY A 338 -8.55 16.84 -26.65
CA GLY A 338 -8.87 15.42 -26.47
C GLY A 338 -8.04 14.70 -25.39
N LEU A 339 -8.04 13.37 -25.46
CA LEU A 339 -7.30 12.51 -24.52
C LEU A 339 -5.79 12.42 -24.82
N SER A 340 -5.38 12.68 -26.06
CA SER A 340 -4.00 12.59 -26.54
C SER A 340 -3.38 14.00 -26.60
N GLU A 341 -2.60 14.41 -25.59
CA GLU A 341 -2.12 15.79 -25.45
C GLU A 341 -0.63 15.97 -25.76
N PHE A 342 0.21 15.02 -25.34
CA PHE A 342 1.66 15.21 -25.30
C PHE A 342 2.41 14.69 -26.53
N GLY A 343 1.76 13.91 -27.39
CA GLY A 343 2.41 13.28 -28.55
C GLY A 343 3.50 12.27 -28.20
N LEU A 344 3.53 11.78 -26.95
CA LEU A 344 4.52 10.85 -26.42
C LEU A 344 3.93 9.46 -26.11
N GLY A 345 2.65 9.38 -25.72
CA GLY A 345 2.03 8.26 -25.06
C GLY A 345 2.25 6.90 -25.74
N MET A 346 1.79 6.72 -26.98
CA MET A 346 1.95 5.48 -27.74
C MET A 346 3.43 5.02 -27.82
N LYS A 347 4.34 5.94 -28.16
CA LYS A 347 5.76 5.66 -28.32
C LYS A 347 6.42 5.26 -27.02
N ALA A 348 6.12 6.01 -25.96
CA ALA A 348 6.64 5.73 -24.62
C ALA A 348 6.13 4.39 -24.07
N ALA A 349 4.82 4.13 -24.19
CA ALA A 349 4.20 2.88 -23.74
C ALA A 349 4.72 1.67 -24.53
N ALA A 350 4.82 1.74 -25.85
CA ALA A 350 5.34 0.64 -26.68
C ALA A 350 6.80 0.30 -26.34
N CYS A 351 7.68 1.31 -26.21
CA CYS A 351 9.07 1.11 -25.82
C CYS A 351 9.24 0.60 -24.39
N TRP A 352 8.31 0.95 -23.49
CA TRP A 352 8.30 0.46 -22.12
C TRP A 352 7.93 -1.04 -22.08
N PHE A 353 6.92 -1.47 -22.87
CA PHE A 353 6.52 -2.88 -22.92
C PHE A 353 7.52 -3.77 -23.67
N ALA A 354 8.11 -3.28 -24.77
CA ALA A 354 8.79 -4.12 -25.72
C ALA A 354 10.09 -3.52 -26.27
N ARG A 355 10.98 -4.41 -26.79
CA ARG A 355 12.14 -3.98 -27.57
C ARG A 355 11.82 -3.85 -29.06
N GLN A 356 10.82 -4.60 -29.52
CA GLN A 356 10.33 -4.56 -30.89
C GLN A 356 8.84 -4.32 -30.89
N TRP A 357 8.39 -3.36 -31.70
CA TRP A 357 6.98 -3.07 -31.87
C TRP A 357 6.70 -2.55 -33.28
N SER A 358 5.45 -2.67 -33.69
CA SER A 358 5.02 -2.19 -35.01
C SER A 358 3.63 -1.56 -34.92
N VAL A 359 3.33 -0.67 -35.86
CA VAL A 359 2.01 -0.11 -36.08
C VAL A 359 1.58 -0.43 -37.51
N ARG A 360 0.47 -1.12 -37.65
CA ARG A 360 -0.21 -1.39 -38.91
C ARG A 360 -1.54 -0.66 -38.93
N THR A 361 -1.79 0.15 -39.98
CA THR A 361 -2.97 1.02 -40.02
C THR A 361 -3.47 1.23 -41.42
N SER A 362 -4.79 1.36 -41.57
CA SER A 362 -5.46 1.84 -42.78
C SER A 362 -6.39 2.99 -42.38
N ALA A 363 -6.32 4.12 -43.06
CA ALA A 363 -7.18 5.27 -42.76
C ALA A 363 -8.43 5.25 -43.64
N LEU A 364 -9.56 5.61 -43.07
CA LEU A 364 -10.82 5.71 -43.81
C LEU A 364 -10.70 6.67 -44.98
N GLY A 365 -11.04 6.21 -46.21
CA GLY A 365 -10.92 6.97 -47.45
C GLY A 365 -9.60 6.76 -48.18
N GLU A 366 -8.61 6.07 -47.60
CA GLU A 366 -7.34 5.73 -48.25
C GLU A 366 -7.31 4.27 -48.69
N SER A 367 -6.90 3.99 -49.92
CA SER A 367 -6.85 2.61 -50.45
C SER A 367 -5.51 1.91 -50.14
N VAL A 368 -4.91 2.19 -49.01
CA VAL A 368 -3.61 1.67 -48.60
C VAL A 368 -3.57 1.32 -47.13
N GLU A 369 -2.91 0.25 -46.82
CA GLU A 369 -2.47 -0.17 -45.50
C GLU A 369 -0.97 0.13 -45.36
N ARG A 370 -0.55 0.66 -44.20
CA ARG A 370 0.84 0.99 -43.91
C ARG A 370 1.29 0.30 -42.64
N THR A 371 2.52 -0.21 -42.67
CA THR A 371 3.17 -0.79 -41.51
C THR A 371 4.51 -0.11 -41.27
N VAL A 372 4.75 0.31 -40.01
CA VAL A 372 6.05 0.80 -39.54
C VAL A 372 6.50 -0.06 -38.39
N SER A 373 7.75 -0.55 -38.45
CA SER A 373 8.34 -1.43 -37.45
C SER A 373 9.51 -0.77 -36.74
N PHE A 374 9.55 -0.86 -35.43
CA PHE A 374 10.55 -0.30 -34.54
C PHE A 374 11.35 -1.45 -33.87
N ASP A 375 12.65 -1.49 -34.11
CA ASP A 375 13.62 -2.27 -33.36
C ASP A 375 14.45 -1.30 -32.50
N ILE A 376 14.08 -1.14 -31.23
CA ILE A 376 14.67 -0.11 -30.37
C ILE A 376 16.17 -0.33 -30.12
N PRO A 377 16.65 -1.56 -29.85
CA PRO A 377 18.09 -1.83 -29.79
C PRO A 377 18.87 -1.42 -31.04
N ARG A 378 18.32 -1.70 -32.21
CA ARG A 378 18.93 -1.32 -33.50
C ARG A 378 18.92 0.20 -33.70
N ILE A 379 17.76 0.84 -33.51
CA ILE A 379 17.57 2.30 -33.65
C ILE A 379 18.57 3.04 -32.75
N SER A 380 18.73 2.61 -31.50
CA SER A 380 19.64 3.29 -30.56
C SER A 380 21.11 3.02 -30.85
N ARG A 381 21.48 1.82 -31.31
CA ARG A 381 22.87 1.47 -31.60
C ARG A 381 23.37 2.07 -32.92
N GLU A 382 22.53 2.08 -33.95
CA GLU A 382 22.89 2.50 -35.30
C GLU A 382 22.52 3.97 -35.58
N GLY A 383 21.82 4.66 -34.64
CA GLY A 383 21.38 6.04 -34.84
C GLY A 383 20.37 6.19 -35.97
N VAL A 384 19.46 5.21 -36.15
CA VAL A 384 18.52 5.19 -37.28
C VAL A 384 17.49 6.31 -37.14
N GLU A 385 17.52 7.29 -37.99
CA GLU A 385 16.61 8.44 -37.98
C GLU A 385 15.36 8.24 -38.87
N ASN A 386 15.41 7.34 -39.84
CA ASN A 386 14.32 7.05 -40.77
C ASN A 386 13.98 5.57 -40.79
N LEU A 387 12.71 5.23 -40.63
CA LEU A 387 12.20 3.88 -40.74
C LEU A 387 11.47 3.69 -42.06
N PRO A 388 11.64 2.53 -42.71
CA PRO A 388 10.88 2.19 -43.92
C PRO A 388 9.39 2.03 -43.56
N ILE A 389 8.51 2.44 -44.49
CA ILE A 389 7.08 2.20 -44.44
C ILE A 389 6.76 1.10 -45.44
N GLU A 390 6.24 -0.03 -44.95
CA GLU A 390 5.67 -1.04 -45.81
C GLU A 390 4.26 -0.64 -46.22
N VAL A 391 3.98 -0.59 -47.50
CA VAL A 391 2.68 -0.21 -48.06
C VAL A 391 2.06 -1.37 -48.78
N ARG A 392 0.79 -1.65 -48.52
CA ARG A 392 -0.03 -2.66 -49.20
C ARG A 392 -1.33 -2.07 -49.68
N GLU A 393 -1.92 -2.60 -50.72
CA GLU A 393 -3.26 -2.22 -51.18
C GLU A 393 -4.31 -2.64 -50.10
N SER A 394 -5.27 -1.77 -49.85
CA SER A 394 -6.40 -2.00 -48.97
C SER A 394 -7.67 -1.41 -49.61
N ARG A 395 -8.82 -1.60 -49.00
CA ARG A 395 -10.05 -0.96 -49.44
C ARG A 395 -10.18 0.43 -48.83
N ALA A 396 -10.67 1.39 -49.57
CA ALA A 396 -10.91 2.73 -49.06
C ALA A 396 -11.92 2.76 -47.87
N SER A 397 -12.72 1.69 -47.71
CA SER A 397 -13.61 1.49 -46.56
C SER A 397 -12.91 0.91 -45.33
N ASP A 398 -11.68 0.40 -45.46
CA ASP A 398 -10.97 -0.20 -44.35
C ASP A 398 -10.39 0.89 -43.46
N HIS A 399 -10.67 0.81 -42.18
CA HIS A 399 -10.17 1.74 -41.18
C HIS A 399 -9.85 0.99 -39.88
N PHE A 400 -8.60 1.03 -39.47
CA PHE A 400 -8.14 0.37 -38.25
C PHE A 400 -6.73 0.81 -37.88
N THR A 401 -6.37 0.59 -36.63
CA THR A 401 -4.97 0.61 -36.17
C THR A 401 -4.71 -0.65 -35.36
N VAL A 402 -3.58 -1.30 -35.63
CA VAL A 402 -3.07 -2.45 -34.87
C VAL A 402 -1.67 -2.10 -34.39
N VAL A 403 -1.50 -2.06 -33.09
CA VAL A 403 -0.19 -1.91 -32.45
C VAL A 403 0.22 -3.27 -31.89
N THR A 404 1.35 -3.79 -32.35
CA THR A 404 1.87 -5.08 -31.93
C THR A 404 3.23 -4.89 -31.23
N MET A 405 3.38 -5.46 -30.05
CA MET A 405 4.59 -5.38 -29.21
C MET A 405 5.15 -6.78 -28.98
N GLY A 406 6.31 -7.08 -29.54
CA GLY A 406 7.03 -8.34 -29.39
C GLY A 406 8.37 -8.14 -28.64
N ASP A 407 9.08 -9.24 -28.36
CA ASP A 407 10.28 -9.19 -27.49
C ASP A 407 10.03 -8.37 -26.21
N LEU A 408 9.03 -8.83 -25.45
CA LEU A 408 8.48 -8.11 -24.28
C LEU A 408 9.51 -7.96 -23.16
N ARG A 409 9.72 -6.73 -22.70
CA ARG A 409 10.44 -6.39 -21.46
C ARG A 409 9.55 -6.60 -20.25
N VAL A 410 8.28 -6.16 -20.35
CA VAL A 410 7.27 -6.27 -19.31
C VAL A 410 6.23 -7.29 -19.75
N ARG A 411 6.11 -8.36 -18.99
CA ARG A 411 5.19 -9.47 -19.27
C ARG A 411 4.14 -9.56 -18.15
N PRO A 412 2.94 -8.97 -18.34
CA PRO A 412 1.89 -9.07 -17.35
C PRO A 412 1.45 -10.52 -17.13
N ARG A 413 1.40 -10.99 -15.87
CA ARG A 413 1.02 -12.36 -15.50
C ARG A 413 0.22 -12.36 -14.20
N GLY A 414 -0.59 -13.41 -13.99
CA GLY A 414 -1.30 -13.66 -12.75
C GLY A 414 -2.12 -12.44 -12.28
N ARG A 415 -1.88 -11.97 -11.05
CA ARG A 415 -2.63 -10.84 -10.47
C ARG A 415 -2.50 -9.54 -11.27
N THR A 416 -1.44 -9.36 -12.05
CA THR A 416 -1.27 -8.19 -12.90
C THR A 416 -2.32 -8.12 -14.01
N LEU A 417 -2.72 -9.27 -14.58
CA LEU A 417 -3.80 -9.33 -15.58
C LEU A 417 -5.14 -8.93 -14.98
N THR A 418 -5.45 -9.40 -13.77
CA THR A 418 -6.66 -8.97 -13.04
C THR A 418 -6.64 -7.46 -12.79
N LYS A 419 -5.50 -6.90 -12.35
CA LYS A 419 -5.36 -5.44 -12.16
C LYS A 419 -5.54 -4.67 -13.47
N ILE A 420 -4.97 -5.14 -14.58
CA ILE A 420 -5.17 -4.52 -15.90
C ILE A 420 -6.66 -4.45 -16.24
N LYS A 421 -7.38 -5.55 -16.08
CA LYS A 421 -8.83 -5.61 -16.28
C LYS A 421 -9.56 -4.59 -15.41
N ASP A 422 -9.32 -4.62 -14.09
CA ASP A 422 -10.03 -3.78 -13.13
C ASP A 422 -9.74 -2.29 -13.38
N HIS A 423 -8.47 -1.95 -13.64
CA HIS A 423 -8.09 -0.56 -13.90
C HIS A 423 -8.61 -0.05 -15.24
N LEU A 424 -8.48 -0.80 -16.35
CA LEU A 424 -9.03 -0.38 -17.66
C LEU A 424 -10.55 -0.22 -17.60
N SER A 425 -11.26 -1.16 -16.94
CA SER A 425 -12.70 -1.03 -16.68
C SER A 425 -13.04 0.25 -15.92
N SER A 426 -12.25 0.57 -14.90
CA SER A 426 -12.43 1.78 -14.08
C SER A 426 -12.07 3.06 -14.84
N ILE A 427 -10.97 3.07 -15.62
CA ILE A 427 -10.49 4.24 -16.37
C ILE A 427 -11.53 4.70 -17.40
N TYR A 428 -12.15 3.78 -18.10
CA TYR A 428 -13.08 4.07 -19.19
C TYR A 428 -14.55 3.86 -18.84
N ARG A 429 -14.89 3.66 -17.55
CA ARG A 429 -16.23 3.30 -17.12
C ARG A 429 -17.35 4.21 -17.61
N LEU A 430 -17.09 5.53 -17.69
CA LEU A 430 -18.09 6.49 -18.18
C LEU A 430 -18.34 6.32 -19.69
N LEU A 431 -17.27 6.09 -20.47
CA LEU A 431 -17.38 5.90 -21.92
C LEU A 431 -17.97 4.53 -22.26
N ILE A 432 -17.69 3.52 -21.43
CA ILE A 432 -18.29 2.18 -21.55
C ILE A 432 -19.79 2.24 -21.21
N ALA A 433 -20.15 2.90 -20.11
CA ALA A 433 -21.54 3.03 -19.67
C ALA A 433 -22.41 3.78 -20.68
N ASP A 434 -21.86 4.77 -21.37
CA ASP A 434 -22.56 5.52 -22.41
C ASP A 434 -22.55 4.83 -23.78
N GLY A 435 -21.98 3.64 -23.88
CA GLY A 435 -21.91 2.89 -25.13
C GLY A 435 -21.03 3.56 -26.21
N VAL A 436 -20.08 4.42 -25.81
CA VAL A 436 -19.13 5.07 -26.74
C VAL A 436 -18.02 4.11 -27.12
N VAL A 437 -17.54 3.31 -26.18
CA VAL A 437 -16.46 2.33 -26.35
C VAL A 437 -16.81 0.98 -25.76
N GLN A 438 -16.39 -0.07 -26.44
CA GLN A 438 -16.41 -1.45 -26.00
C GLN A 438 -14.98 -1.99 -26.00
N ILE A 439 -14.45 -2.34 -24.84
CA ILE A 439 -13.09 -2.86 -24.70
C ILE A 439 -13.16 -4.36 -24.40
N ARG A 440 -12.47 -5.17 -25.21
CA ARG A 440 -12.37 -6.61 -25.03
C ARG A 440 -10.92 -6.98 -24.69
N LEU A 441 -10.76 -7.66 -23.57
CA LEU A 441 -9.45 -8.15 -23.12
C LEU A 441 -9.34 -9.66 -23.41
N THR A 442 -8.35 -10.04 -24.19
CA THR A 442 -8.03 -11.44 -24.48
C THR A 442 -6.79 -11.85 -23.71
N THR A 443 -6.92 -12.85 -22.85
CA THR A 443 -5.80 -13.44 -22.11
C THR A 443 -5.87 -14.95 -22.16
N SER A 444 -4.76 -15.62 -22.49
CA SER A 444 -4.72 -17.08 -22.63
C SER A 444 -5.82 -17.64 -23.54
N GLY A 445 -6.16 -16.94 -24.61
CA GLY A 445 -7.20 -17.32 -25.57
C GLY A 445 -8.65 -17.08 -25.13
N ARG A 446 -8.88 -16.57 -23.90
CA ARG A 446 -10.20 -16.21 -23.41
C ARG A 446 -10.46 -14.72 -23.61
N VAL A 447 -11.56 -14.42 -24.29
CA VAL A 447 -12.03 -13.05 -24.51
C VAL A 447 -13.00 -12.65 -23.39
N GLU A 448 -12.79 -11.49 -22.81
CA GLU A 448 -13.65 -10.91 -21.78
C GLU A 448 -13.94 -9.45 -22.11
N GLU A 449 -15.21 -9.07 -22.12
CA GLU A 449 -15.62 -7.67 -22.29
C GLU A 449 -15.50 -6.93 -20.98
N LEU A 450 -14.86 -5.76 -20.99
CA LEU A 450 -14.67 -4.96 -19.81
C LEU A 450 -15.97 -4.21 -19.45
N THR A 451 -16.40 -4.40 -18.21
CA THR A 451 -17.59 -3.74 -17.65
C THR A 451 -17.24 -3.15 -16.29
N TYR A 452 -17.95 -2.11 -15.90
CA TYR A 452 -17.83 -1.52 -14.57
C TYR A 452 -19.19 -1.54 -13.87
N ARG A 453 -19.23 -2.08 -12.66
CA ARG A 453 -20.42 -2.04 -11.81
C ARG A 453 -20.24 -0.97 -10.75
N GLN A 454 -21.15 0.00 -10.71
CA GLN A 454 -21.17 0.98 -9.62
C GLN A 454 -21.47 0.28 -8.29
N PRO A 455 -20.80 0.69 -7.20
CA PRO A 455 -21.09 0.14 -5.89
C PRO A 455 -22.48 0.57 -5.40
N ASP A 456 -23.12 -0.29 -4.60
CA ASP A 456 -24.42 -0.01 -4.00
C ASP A 456 -24.29 1.10 -2.95
N MET A 457 -25.17 2.11 -3.03
CA MET A 457 -25.22 3.22 -2.08
C MET A 457 -26.05 2.87 -0.86
N LEU A 458 -25.73 3.50 0.27
CA LEU A 458 -26.50 3.42 1.50
C LEU A 458 -27.87 4.06 1.28
N VAL A 459 -28.94 3.32 1.63
CA VAL A 459 -30.31 3.83 1.72
C VAL A 459 -30.73 3.67 3.18
N ALA A 460 -30.82 4.77 3.91
CA ALA A 460 -31.11 4.75 5.34
C ALA A 460 -31.63 6.12 5.80
N PRO A 461 -32.36 6.20 6.92
CA PRO A 461 -32.60 7.47 7.61
C PRO A 461 -31.30 8.06 8.18
N HIS A 462 -31.33 9.30 8.64
CA HIS A 462 -30.21 9.89 9.37
C HIS A 462 -29.92 9.07 10.64
N TYR A 463 -28.66 8.84 10.97
CA TYR A 463 -28.28 7.94 12.07
C TYR A 463 -28.75 8.42 13.46
N ARG A 464 -28.99 9.73 13.62
CA ARG A 464 -29.53 10.30 14.85
C ARG A 464 -31.08 10.25 14.90
N ASP A 465 -31.73 10.16 13.73
CA ASP A 465 -33.19 10.03 13.62
C ASP A 465 -33.57 8.77 12.82
N ARG A 466 -33.68 7.67 13.52
CA ARG A 466 -33.93 6.34 12.91
C ARG A 466 -35.36 6.14 12.48
N THR A 467 -36.26 6.98 12.95
CA THR A 467 -37.69 6.96 12.57
C THR A 467 -37.97 7.82 11.34
N GLY A 468 -36.98 8.60 10.92
CA GLY A 468 -37.04 9.43 9.74
C GLY A 468 -37.14 8.63 8.42
N SER A 469 -37.43 9.32 7.35
CA SER A 469 -37.51 8.71 6.02
C SER A 469 -36.13 8.25 5.54
N SER A 470 -36.04 7.04 5.00
CA SER A 470 -34.82 6.55 4.34
C SER A 470 -34.56 7.33 3.06
N VAL A 471 -33.32 7.83 2.92
CA VAL A 471 -32.85 8.53 1.73
C VAL A 471 -31.61 7.83 1.16
N VAL A 472 -31.37 8.00 -0.13
CA VAL A 472 -30.12 7.57 -0.76
C VAL A 472 -29.05 8.58 -0.38
N TRP A 473 -28.02 8.15 0.36
CA TRP A 473 -26.92 9.01 0.77
C TRP A 473 -25.97 9.23 -0.39
N ARG A 474 -26.36 10.15 -1.27
CA ARG A 474 -25.58 10.61 -2.42
C ARG A 474 -25.86 12.09 -2.65
N LYS A 475 -24.83 12.90 -2.66
CA LYS A 475 -24.90 14.36 -2.72
C LYS A 475 -24.01 14.91 -3.83
N PRO A 476 -24.52 15.76 -4.74
CA PRO A 476 -23.71 16.46 -5.71
C PRO A 476 -22.94 17.60 -5.03
N PHE A 477 -21.84 18.00 -5.65
CA PHE A 477 -21.10 19.22 -5.30
C PHE A 477 -20.63 19.95 -6.58
N ASP A 478 -20.45 21.26 -6.45
CA ASP A 478 -20.01 22.15 -7.52
C ASP A 478 -19.14 23.26 -6.89
N VAL A 479 -17.86 23.27 -7.21
CA VAL A 479 -16.87 24.14 -6.62
C VAL A 479 -16.17 24.95 -7.72
N VAL A 480 -16.01 26.26 -7.52
CA VAL A 480 -15.26 27.14 -8.42
C VAL A 480 -14.20 27.85 -7.60
N ILE A 481 -12.92 27.63 -7.92
CA ILE A 481 -11.76 28.28 -7.32
C ILE A 481 -10.91 28.87 -8.45
N ASP A 482 -10.58 30.13 -8.36
CA ASP A 482 -9.74 30.88 -9.32
C ASP A 482 -10.16 30.68 -10.81
N GLY A 483 -11.49 30.60 -11.03
CA GLY A 483 -12.07 30.40 -12.36
C GLY A 483 -12.05 28.98 -12.87
N LYS A 484 -11.46 28.03 -12.15
CA LYS A 484 -11.49 26.60 -12.43
C LYS A 484 -12.64 25.94 -11.69
N ARG A 485 -13.37 25.06 -12.37
CA ARG A 485 -14.54 24.38 -11.83
C ARG A 485 -14.28 22.90 -11.61
N VAL A 486 -14.65 22.42 -10.44
CA VAL A 486 -14.69 20.98 -10.08
C VAL A 486 -16.13 20.63 -9.73
N THR A 487 -16.73 19.70 -10.45
CA THR A 487 -18.04 19.18 -10.15
C THR A 487 -17.97 17.71 -9.79
N GLY A 488 -19.01 17.20 -9.15
CA GLY A 488 -19.03 15.79 -8.84
C GLY A 488 -20.15 15.39 -7.91
N TRP A 489 -19.96 14.25 -7.29
CA TRP A 489 -20.86 13.74 -6.25
C TRP A 489 -20.07 12.90 -5.25
N ALA A 490 -20.52 12.87 -4.03
CA ALA A 490 -20.10 11.91 -3.01
C ALA A 490 -21.31 11.10 -2.52
N GLY A 491 -21.05 9.89 -2.04
CA GLY A 491 -22.07 9.03 -1.46
C GLY A 491 -21.48 8.10 -0.42
N ILE A 492 -22.35 7.38 0.27
CA ILE A 492 -21.96 6.40 1.28
C ILE A 492 -22.23 5.01 0.73
N LEU A 493 -21.22 4.15 0.77
CA LEU A 493 -21.34 2.74 0.40
C LEU A 493 -22.29 2.02 1.36
N LYS A 494 -23.15 1.15 0.81
CA LYS A 494 -24.00 0.26 1.59
C LYS A 494 -23.16 -0.61 2.53
N ASN A 495 -22.06 -1.16 2.03
CA ASN A 495 -21.07 -1.92 2.80
C ASN A 495 -19.73 -1.22 2.72
N GLY A 496 -19.06 -1.01 3.85
CA GLY A 496 -17.73 -0.42 3.87
C GLY A 496 -16.71 -1.27 3.09
N SER A 497 -15.84 -0.61 2.32
CA SER A 497 -14.80 -1.29 1.53
C SER A 497 -13.61 -0.39 1.31
N HIS A 498 -12.43 -0.79 1.78
CA HIS A 498 -11.18 -0.05 1.53
C HIS A 498 -10.86 0.11 0.03
N ALA A 499 -11.22 -0.88 -0.77
CA ALA A 499 -10.92 -0.90 -2.20
C ALA A 499 -11.86 -0.03 -3.04
N GLN A 500 -13.10 0.18 -2.57
CA GLN A 500 -14.13 0.94 -3.31
C GLN A 500 -14.32 2.35 -2.79
N ALA A 501 -14.06 2.59 -1.48
CA ALA A 501 -14.15 3.92 -0.90
C ALA A 501 -13.05 4.83 -1.44
N GLY A 502 -13.34 6.11 -1.56
CA GLY A 502 -12.45 7.13 -2.10
C GLY A 502 -13.07 7.84 -3.29
N PHE A 503 -12.45 8.94 -3.69
CA PHE A 503 -12.84 9.63 -4.91
C PHE A 503 -12.17 9.03 -6.14
N SER A 504 -12.89 9.09 -7.25
CA SER A 504 -12.40 8.86 -8.59
C SER A 504 -12.38 10.19 -9.34
N VAL A 505 -11.20 10.66 -9.73
CA VAL A 505 -11.01 11.97 -10.36
C VAL A 505 -10.94 11.79 -11.87
N PHE A 506 -11.86 12.42 -12.57
CA PHE A 506 -11.99 12.37 -14.02
C PHE A 506 -11.54 13.67 -14.66
N ARG A 507 -10.94 13.55 -15.83
CA ARG A 507 -10.74 14.64 -16.76
C ARG A 507 -11.16 14.20 -18.16
N ARG A 508 -12.01 14.99 -18.79
CA ARG A 508 -12.54 14.67 -20.14
C ARG A 508 -13.09 13.24 -20.21
N ARG A 509 -13.84 12.84 -19.15
CA ARG A 509 -14.50 11.53 -19.01
C ARG A 509 -13.55 10.32 -18.89
N ARG A 510 -12.25 10.53 -18.80
CA ARG A 510 -11.24 9.53 -18.48
C ARG A 510 -10.88 9.64 -17.01
N LEU A 511 -10.86 8.52 -16.30
CA LEU A 511 -10.35 8.48 -14.94
C LEU A 511 -8.82 8.72 -14.95
N VAL A 512 -8.38 9.69 -14.19
CA VAL A 512 -6.98 10.05 -14.02
C VAL A 512 -6.45 9.46 -12.72
N GLU A 513 -7.16 9.67 -11.60
CA GLU A 513 -6.75 9.25 -10.27
C GLU A 513 -7.91 8.59 -9.53
N GLY A 514 -7.63 7.67 -8.62
CA GLY A 514 -8.67 7.04 -7.83
C GLY A 514 -9.31 5.81 -8.48
N SER A 515 -8.56 4.96 -9.15
CA SER A 515 -9.03 3.68 -9.68
C SER A 515 -9.22 2.62 -8.58
N VAL A 516 -9.87 1.52 -8.90
CA VAL A 516 -10.13 0.41 -7.95
C VAL A 516 -8.84 -0.08 -7.30
N GLY A 517 -8.78 -0.03 -5.96
CA GLY A 517 -7.61 -0.45 -5.20
C GLY A 517 -6.46 0.59 -5.13
N ASP A 518 -6.58 1.71 -5.84
CA ASP A 518 -5.64 2.84 -5.82
C ASP A 518 -6.46 4.15 -5.69
N THR A 519 -7.25 4.23 -4.64
CA THR A 519 -8.28 5.27 -4.44
C THR A 519 -7.68 6.57 -3.92
N TYR A 520 -8.20 7.70 -4.40
CA TYR A 520 -7.86 9.04 -3.93
C TYR A 520 -8.66 9.36 -2.66
N LYS A 521 -7.98 9.51 -1.51
CA LYS A 521 -8.58 9.74 -0.20
C LYS A 521 -7.91 10.91 0.53
N PRO A 522 -8.17 12.14 0.13
CA PRO A 522 -7.61 13.31 0.79
C PRO A 522 -8.10 13.40 2.24
N GLY A 523 -7.17 13.69 3.18
CA GLY A 523 -7.43 13.73 4.62
C GLY A 523 -8.49 14.74 5.03
N ALA A 524 -8.63 15.84 4.28
CA ALA A 524 -9.64 16.86 4.52
C ALA A 524 -11.09 16.32 4.50
N ILE A 525 -11.37 15.28 3.68
CA ILE A 525 -12.69 14.66 3.54
C ILE A 525 -12.77 13.31 4.23
N PHE A 526 -11.74 12.47 4.09
CA PHE A 526 -11.76 11.09 4.56
C PHE A 526 -11.21 10.91 5.97
N GLY A 527 -10.62 11.97 6.56
CA GLY A 527 -10.01 11.88 7.88
C GLY A 527 -8.82 10.94 7.94
N SER A 528 -8.69 10.20 9.04
CA SER A 528 -7.63 9.20 9.18
C SER A 528 -7.89 7.97 8.31
N PRO A 529 -6.86 7.19 7.91
CA PRO A 529 -7.03 5.97 7.10
C PRO A 529 -7.95 4.90 7.69
N ASN A 530 -8.18 4.94 9.01
CA ASN A 530 -9.03 4.00 9.73
C ASN A 530 -10.39 4.60 10.11
N SER A 531 -10.72 5.81 9.69
CA SER A 531 -12.03 6.42 9.91
C SER A 531 -13.13 5.67 9.16
N PHE A 532 -14.37 5.80 9.60
CA PHE A 532 -15.51 5.23 8.88
C PHE A 532 -15.76 5.96 7.56
N ALA A 533 -15.46 7.24 7.47
CA ALA A 533 -15.50 7.98 6.22
C ALA A 533 -14.52 7.37 5.19
N SER A 534 -13.29 7.03 5.60
CA SER A 534 -12.29 6.41 4.71
C SER A 534 -12.68 5.01 4.21
N LEU A 535 -13.63 4.35 4.88
CA LEU A 535 -14.16 3.04 4.51
C LEU A 535 -15.42 3.11 3.67
N ARG A 536 -16.19 4.21 3.75
CA ARG A 536 -17.56 4.26 3.24
C ARG A 536 -17.81 5.36 2.23
N VAL A 537 -17.11 6.49 2.34
CA VAL A 537 -17.33 7.58 1.38
C VAL A 537 -16.74 7.21 0.04
N VAL A 538 -17.55 7.34 -1.01
CA VAL A 538 -17.18 7.11 -2.40
C VAL A 538 -17.68 8.26 -3.25
N GLY A 539 -17.02 8.59 -4.35
CA GLY A 539 -17.54 9.64 -5.22
C GLY A 539 -16.77 9.77 -6.52
N GLU A 540 -17.24 10.67 -7.33
CA GLU A 540 -16.62 11.06 -8.59
C GLU A 540 -16.42 12.57 -8.64
N MET A 541 -15.24 12.99 -9.06
CA MET A 541 -14.85 14.38 -9.25
C MET A 541 -14.51 14.61 -10.72
N PHE A 542 -15.00 15.68 -11.31
CA PHE A 542 -14.74 16.08 -12.68
C PHE A 542 -13.92 17.37 -12.66
N ALA A 543 -12.64 17.27 -13.03
CA ALA A 543 -11.64 18.34 -12.95
C ALA A 543 -11.14 18.75 -14.34
N ASP A 544 -12.07 19.04 -15.27
CA ASP A 544 -11.76 19.32 -16.68
C ASP A 544 -10.91 20.59 -16.89
N GLY A 545 -10.94 21.52 -15.94
CA GLY A 545 -10.17 22.77 -15.96
C GLY A 545 -8.72 22.63 -15.50
N PHE A 546 -8.27 21.43 -15.09
CA PHE A 546 -6.91 21.18 -14.59
C PHE A 546 -6.08 20.37 -15.57
N ASP A 547 -4.76 20.54 -15.51
CA ASP A 547 -3.82 19.73 -16.27
C ASP A 547 -3.58 18.37 -15.60
N VAL A 548 -3.03 17.43 -16.36
CA VAL A 548 -2.66 16.10 -15.87
C VAL A 548 -1.15 15.88 -15.98
N THR A 549 -0.63 14.94 -15.21
CA THR A 549 0.73 14.43 -15.39
C THR A 549 0.87 13.81 -16.79
N HIS A 550 2.09 13.72 -17.32
CA HIS A 550 2.34 13.16 -18.66
C HIS A 550 1.94 11.67 -18.77
N THR A 551 1.94 10.94 -17.65
CA THR A 551 1.47 9.54 -17.51
C THR A 551 -0.03 9.44 -17.24
N LYS A 552 -0.71 10.58 -17.09
CA LYS A 552 -2.15 10.71 -16.79
C LYS A 552 -2.59 9.87 -15.58
N ASP A 553 -1.75 9.85 -14.54
CA ASP A 553 -1.97 9.17 -13.28
C ASP A 553 -2.10 10.12 -12.08
N GLY A 554 -2.27 11.42 -12.32
CA GLY A 554 -2.50 12.45 -11.32
C GLY A 554 -2.95 13.77 -11.94
N ILE A 555 -3.71 14.56 -11.18
CA ILE A 555 -4.13 15.93 -11.53
C ILE A 555 -3.07 16.92 -11.04
N GLN A 556 -2.76 17.93 -11.86
CA GLN A 556 -1.91 19.06 -11.48
C GLN A 556 -2.78 20.19 -10.91
N TRP A 557 -3.00 20.14 -9.61
CA TRP A 557 -3.87 21.09 -8.90
C TRP A 557 -3.28 22.52 -8.80
N HIS A 558 -1.97 22.68 -9.05
CA HIS A 558 -1.25 23.97 -9.00
C HIS A 558 -1.39 24.74 -7.66
N GLY A 559 -1.63 24.01 -6.56
CA GLY A 559 -1.81 24.57 -5.21
C GLY A 559 -3.26 24.81 -4.80
N ASP A 560 -4.24 24.59 -5.68
CA ASP A 560 -5.66 24.83 -5.40
C ASP A 560 -6.34 23.64 -4.67
N GLU A 561 -5.65 22.50 -4.50
CA GLU A 561 -6.21 21.25 -3.99
C GLU A 561 -6.88 21.43 -2.63
N ASP A 562 -6.17 22.01 -1.66
CA ASP A 562 -6.69 22.15 -0.30
C ASP A 562 -7.95 23.03 -0.26
N ALA A 563 -7.95 24.15 -1.00
CA ALA A 563 -9.11 25.05 -1.06
C ALA A 563 -10.33 24.37 -1.71
N ILE A 564 -10.12 23.58 -2.76
CA ILE A 564 -11.18 22.79 -3.42
C ILE A 564 -11.75 21.75 -2.45
N LEU A 565 -10.88 21.02 -1.75
CA LEU A 565 -11.29 19.95 -0.83
C LEU A 565 -12.04 20.51 0.41
N GLU A 566 -11.60 21.65 0.95
CA GLU A 566 -12.30 22.33 2.03
C GLU A 566 -13.70 22.78 1.62
N GLU A 567 -13.85 23.34 0.41
CA GLU A 567 -15.16 23.74 -0.10
C GLU A 567 -16.05 22.52 -0.41
N ILE A 568 -15.50 21.44 -0.97
CA ILE A 568 -16.24 20.17 -1.15
C ILE A 568 -16.71 19.66 0.21
N ARG A 569 -15.84 19.62 1.23
CA ARG A 569 -16.19 19.21 2.59
C ARG A 569 -17.35 20.03 3.14
N ARG A 570 -17.29 21.36 3.02
CA ARG A 570 -18.34 22.27 3.47
C ARG A 570 -19.69 21.95 2.80
N GLN A 571 -19.70 21.67 1.49
CA GLN A 571 -20.92 21.30 0.77
C GLN A 571 -21.43 19.91 1.15
N LEU A 572 -20.55 18.95 1.41
CA LEU A 572 -20.93 17.58 1.80
C LEU A 572 -21.50 17.47 3.20
N ASP A 573 -21.18 18.44 4.08
CA ASP A 573 -21.56 18.41 5.49
C ASP A 573 -22.52 19.55 5.88
N ASP A 574 -23.32 20.04 4.91
CA ASP A 574 -24.33 21.04 5.21
C ASP A 574 -25.52 20.45 6.01
N ALA A 575 -26.30 21.33 6.63
CA ALA A 575 -27.38 20.94 7.54
C ALA A 575 -28.52 20.14 6.88
N GLU A 576 -28.70 20.26 5.55
CA GLU A 576 -29.78 19.57 4.83
C GLU A 576 -29.46 18.08 4.64
N MET A 577 -28.22 17.76 4.29
CA MET A 577 -27.75 16.39 4.09
C MET A 577 -26.28 16.25 4.55
N PRO A 578 -26.02 16.10 5.85
CA PRO A 578 -24.67 16.01 6.42
C PRO A 578 -24.07 14.62 6.12
N LEU A 579 -23.49 14.48 4.94
CA LEU A 579 -23.05 13.19 4.40
C LEU A 579 -21.86 12.63 5.18
N LEU A 580 -20.91 13.47 5.58
CA LEU A 580 -19.72 13.02 6.31
C LEU A 580 -20.06 12.63 7.74
N ASP A 581 -20.94 13.41 8.43
CA ASP A 581 -21.48 13.07 9.75
C ASP A 581 -22.23 11.71 9.69
N GLN A 582 -23.05 11.50 8.67
CA GLN A 582 -23.72 10.21 8.45
C GLN A 582 -22.73 9.07 8.22
N ALA A 583 -21.68 9.27 7.43
CA ALA A 583 -20.69 8.24 7.16
C ALA A 583 -19.94 7.82 8.45
N GLU A 584 -19.61 8.78 9.32
CA GLU A 584 -18.97 8.51 10.60
C GLU A 584 -19.95 7.92 11.63
N GLY A 585 -21.18 8.42 11.71
CA GLY A 585 -22.16 8.04 12.74
C GLY A 585 -23.00 6.81 12.43
N TYR A 586 -23.24 6.49 11.14
CA TYR A 586 -24.11 5.39 10.77
C TYR A 586 -23.47 4.03 11.05
N ARG A 587 -24.19 3.18 11.77
CA ARG A 587 -23.85 1.78 12.00
C ARG A 587 -24.98 0.89 11.50
N VAL A 588 -24.65 -0.09 10.68
CA VAL A 588 -25.61 -1.12 10.28
C VAL A 588 -25.91 -1.93 11.53
N ARG A 589 -27.11 -1.77 12.08
CA ARG A 589 -27.62 -2.71 13.07
C ARG A 589 -28.46 -3.74 12.32
N LYS A 590 -28.00 -4.98 12.31
CA LYS A 590 -28.90 -6.08 12.10
C LYS A 590 -29.69 -6.22 13.38
N THR A 591 -31.02 -6.12 13.33
CA THR A 591 -31.87 -6.49 14.47
C THR A 591 -31.64 -7.97 14.78
N ALA A 592 -31.93 -8.40 16.00
CA ALA A 592 -31.81 -9.80 16.37
C ALA A 592 -32.59 -10.74 15.41
N GLU A 593 -33.68 -10.24 14.86
CA GLU A 593 -34.52 -10.94 13.88
C GLU A 593 -33.90 -11.05 12.48
N GLU A 594 -32.98 -10.15 12.11
CA GLU A 594 -32.26 -10.14 10.82
C GLU A 594 -30.97 -10.95 10.85
N LEU A 595 -30.53 -11.43 12.03
CA LEU A 595 -29.38 -12.29 12.13
C LEU A 595 -29.76 -13.71 11.66
N PRO A 596 -28.93 -14.37 10.85
CA PRO A 596 -29.20 -15.75 10.46
C PRO A 596 -29.26 -16.65 11.71
N PRO A 597 -30.06 -17.71 11.73
CA PRO A 597 -30.15 -18.64 12.85
C PRO A 597 -28.80 -19.23 13.30
N SER A 598 -27.84 -19.32 12.37
CA SER A 598 -26.47 -19.76 12.62
C SER A 598 -25.52 -18.64 13.13
N PHE A 599 -26.02 -17.40 13.25
CA PHE A 599 -25.18 -16.28 13.69
C PHE A 599 -24.58 -16.56 15.07
N GLY A 600 -23.27 -16.43 15.15
CA GLY A 600 -22.52 -16.69 16.39
C GLY A 600 -22.36 -18.16 16.76
N GLU A 601 -22.96 -19.11 16.03
CA GLU A 601 -22.84 -20.53 16.29
C GLU A 601 -21.39 -21.00 16.20
N GLU A 602 -20.72 -20.68 15.11
CA GLU A 602 -19.30 -20.99 14.91
C GLU A 602 -18.39 -20.27 15.95
N ALA A 603 -18.74 -19.03 16.32
CA ALA A 603 -18.05 -18.29 17.35
C ALA A 603 -18.17 -18.93 18.74
N LEU A 604 -19.38 -19.36 19.11
CA LEU A 604 -19.63 -20.06 20.38
C LEU A 604 -18.98 -21.45 20.39
N ASP A 605 -19.06 -22.17 19.28
CA ASP A 605 -18.39 -23.47 19.15
C ASP A 605 -16.88 -23.32 19.25
N SER A 606 -16.29 -22.32 18.60
CA SER A 606 -14.86 -22.01 18.70
C SER A 606 -14.46 -21.67 20.13
N ALA A 607 -15.24 -20.83 20.81
CA ALA A 607 -14.99 -20.51 22.22
C ALA A 607 -15.15 -21.74 23.15
N ALA A 608 -16.24 -22.51 23.01
CA ALA A 608 -16.47 -23.69 23.78
C ALA A 608 -15.38 -24.76 23.59
N ASN A 609 -14.95 -24.97 22.34
CA ASN A 609 -13.87 -25.92 22.03
C ASN A 609 -12.53 -25.49 22.66
N ALA A 610 -12.23 -24.18 22.74
CA ALA A 610 -11.03 -23.71 23.41
C ALA A 610 -10.97 -24.13 24.91
N PHE A 611 -12.11 -24.11 25.59
CA PHE A 611 -12.20 -24.58 27.00
C PHE A 611 -12.25 -26.09 27.17
N ARG A 612 -12.50 -26.85 26.11
CA ARG A 612 -12.51 -28.33 26.13
C ARG A 612 -11.15 -28.96 25.92
N LEU A 613 -10.15 -28.21 25.51
CA LEU A 613 -8.80 -28.72 25.26
C LEU A 613 -8.21 -29.28 26.58
N PRO A 614 -7.68 -30.53 26.59
CA PRO A 614 -7.11 -31.14 27.78
C PRO A 614 -6.02 -30.30 28.44
N ASP A 615 -5.17 -29.66 27.64
CA ASP A 615 -4.09 -28.80 28.12
C ASP A 615 -4.62 -27.51 28.78
N ALA A 616 -5.72 -26.94 28.26
CA ALA A 616 -6.37 -25.78 28.88
C ALA A 616 -6.96 -26.17 30.24
N ILE A 617 -7.63 -27.34 30.33
CA ILE A 617 -8.21 -27.87 31.55
C ILE A 617 -7.11 -28.17 32.58
N ALA A 618 -5.99 -28.79 32.18
CA ALA A 618 -4.88 -29.11 33.04
C ALA A 618 -4.27 -27.85 33.68
N ARG A 619 -3.96 -26.84 32.85
CA ARG A 619 -3.42 -25.55 33.32
C ARG A 619 -4.36 -24.80 34.27
N ILE A 620 -5.66 -24.76 33.96
CA ILE A 620 -6.65 -24.16 34.87
C ILE A 620 -6.65 -24.88 36.22
N ARG A 621 -6.51 -26.20 36.26
CA ARG A 621 -6.46 -26.98 37.50
C ARG A 621 -5.19 -26.73 38.30
N GLU A 622 -4.06 -26.50 37.67
CA GLU A 622 -2.76 -26.24 38.34
C GLU A 622 -2.72 -24.83 38.96
N GLU A 623 -3.39 -23.87 38.37
CA GLU A 623 -3.40 -22.49 38.86
C GLU A 623 -4.45 -22.22 39.95
N VAL A 624 -5.41 -23.11 40.14
CA VAL A 624 -6.46 -22.97 41.16
C VAL A 624 -5.93 -23.40 42.53
N VAL A 625 -5.71 -22.41 43.42
CA VAL A 625 -5.38 -22.67 44.82
C VAL A 625 -6.68 -22.98 45.60
N PRO A 626 -6.79 -24.15 46.29
CA PRO A 626 -7.97 -24.47 47.08
C PRO A 626 -8.02 -23.57 48.32
N LEU A 627 -9.13 -22.88 48.54
CA LEU A 627 -9.33 -21.98 49.65
C LEU A 627 -10.45 -22.43 50.61
N ALA A 628 -10.18 -22.22 51.87
CA ALA A 628 -11.08 -22.54 52.95
C ALA A 628 -12.26 -21.56 53.06
N SER A 629 -13.40 -22.06 53.42
CA SER A 629 -14.74 -21.49 53.55
C SER A 629 -14.84 -20.14 54.24
N ALA A 630 -15.59 -19.20 53.65
CA ALA A 630 -16.34 -18.13 54.39
C ALA A 630 -17.45 -17.49 53.55
N GLY A 631 -18.64 -17.47 54.08
CA GLY A 631 -19.71 -16.46 54.04
C GLY A 631 -20.36 -16.08 52.69
N SER A 632 -21.67 -16.27 52.59
CA SER A 632 -22.56 -15.96 51.47
C SER A 632 -22.61 -14.48 51.06
N ALA A 633 -22.41 -14.21 49.78
CA ALA A 633 -22.77 -12.90 49.13
C ALA A 633 -24.21 -12.96 48.56
N PRO A 634 -24.93 -11.84 48.43
CA PRO A 634 -26.26 -11.82 47.84
C PRO A 634 -26.25 -12.18 46.35
N PRO A 635 -27.33 -12.83 45.85
CA PRO A 635 -27.41 -13.19 44.44
C PRO A 635 -27.45 -11.95 43.52
N ASP A 636 -26.73 -12.05 42.40
CA ASP A 636 -26.81 -11.05 41.35
C ASP A 636 -28.25 -10.91 40.82
N ALA A 637 -28.72 -9.66 40.65
CA ALA A 637 -30.00 -9.40 40.01
C ALA A 637 -30.03 -10.01 38.62
N ILE A 638 -31.00 -10.87 38.37
CA ILE A 638 -31.19 -11.54 37.08
C ILE A 638 -31.86 -10.54 36.12
N HIS A 639 -31.16 -10.12 35.08
CA HIS A 639 -31.78 -9.51 33.90
C HIS A 639 -32.07 -10.63 32.90
N PRO A 640 -33.34 -10.96 32.63
CA PRO A 640 -33.73 -11.97 31.67
C PRO A 640 -33.65 -11.38 30.24
N ALA A 641 -32.45 -11.24 29.73
CA ALA A 641 -32.25 -10.81 28.36
C ALA A 641 -32.59 -11.95 27.37
N PRO A 642 -33.20 -11.70 26.23
CA PRO A 642 -33.43 -12.70 25.18
C PRO A 642 -32.12 -13.34 24.73
N ILE A 643 -32.05 -14.69 24.80
CA ILE A 643 -30.90 -15.45 24.38
C ILE A 643 -30.99 -15.70 22.87
N LEU A 644 -30.02 -15.20 22.11
CA LEU A 644 -29.90 -15.38 20.65
C LEU A 644 -29.26 -16.73 20.33
N GLN A 645 -28.16 -17.04 21.02
CA GLN A 645 -27.38 -18.26 20.85
C GLN A 645 -26.81 -18.71 22.18
N GLN A 646 -26.69 -20.03 22.38
CA GLN A 646 -26.03 -20.58 23.58
C GLN A 646 -25.24 -21.84 23.25
N ARG A 647 -24.17 -22.06 24.01
CA ARG A 647 -23.40 -23.31 24.04
C ARG A 647 -23.10 -23.70 25.46
N GLU A 648 -23.22 -25.00 25.74
CA GLU A 648 -23.03 -25.56 27.09
C GLU A 648 -21.99 -26.68 27.06
N PHE A 649 -21.12 -26.73 28.07
CA PHE A 649 -20.15 -27.79 28.27
C PHE A 649 -19.86 -27.99 29.75
N ARG A 650 -19.39 -29.20 30.12
CA ARG A 650 -19.01 -29.52 31.50
C ARG A 650 -17.50 -29.48 31.65
N MET A 651 -17.03 -28.89 32.73
CA MET A 651 -15.62 -28.76 33.04
C MET A 651 -15.36 -28.98 34.53
N GLN A 652 -14.37 -29.79 34.87
CA GLN A 652 -13.91 -29.97 36.25
C GLN A 652 -12.79 -28.92 36.50
N VAL A 653 -13.15 -27.83 37.15
CA VAL A 653 -12.22 -26.69 37.38
C VAL A 653 -11.40 -26.93 38.64
N ILE A 654 -12.02 -27.45 39.71
CA ILE A 654 -11.36 -27.74 41.00
C ILE A 654 -11.14 -29.26 41.11
N ARG A 655 -9.91 -29.64 41.47
CA ARG A 655 -9.56 -31.04 41.68
C ARG A 655 -10.40 -31.65 42.79
N ASP A 656 -10.94 -32.84 42.57
CA ASP A 656 -11.80 -33.57 43.50
C ASP A 656 -13.16 -32.92 43.84
N ALA A 657 -13.54 -31.81 43.15
CA ALA A 657 -14.86 -31.21 43.26
C ALA A 657 -15.80 -31.71 42.13
N ARG A 658 -17.10 -31.42 42.26
CA ARG A 658 -18.06 -31.72 41.19
C ARG A 658 -17.77 -30.89 39.94
N PRO A 659 -17.98 -31.42 38.72
CA PRO A 659 -17.82 -30.62 37.52
C PRO A 659 -18.86 -29.52 37.47
N TRP A 660 -18.44 -28.34 36.95
CA TRP A 660 -19.34 -27.24 36.67
C TRP A 660 -19.88 -27.33 35.24
N THR A 661 -21.09 -26.85 35.04
CA THR A 661 -21.64 -26.62 33.73
C THR A 661 -21.35 -25.17 33.36
N ILE A 662 -20.65 -24.96 32.26
CA ILE A 662 -20.34 -23.63 31.73
C ILE A 662 -21.28 -23.38 30.56
N ARG A 663 -22.00 -22.27 30.59
CA ARG A 663 -22.93 -21.84 29.55
C ARG A 663 -22.47 -20.51 28.95
N LEU A 664 -22.17 -20.50 27.66
CA LEU A 664 -21.80 -19.29 26.93
C LEU A 664 -23.02 -18.83 26.16
N GLU A 665 -23.41 -17.55 26.30
CA GLU A 665 -24.64 -17.02 25.77
C GLU A 665 -24.40 -15.69 25.04
N LEU A 666 -25.00 -15.52 23.87
CA LEU A 666 -25.14 -14.22 23.20
C LEU A 666 -26.56 -13.73 23.48
N VAL A 667 -26.69 -12.52 23.97
CA VAL A 667 -27.99 -11.93 24.33
C VAL A 667 -28.18 -10.57 23.63
N SER A 668 -29.44 -10.15 23.52
CA SER A 668 -29.84 -8.90 22.88
C SER A 668 -30.83 -8.18 23.76
N ASP A 669 -30.36 -7.19 24.51
CA ASP A 669 -31.19 -6.32 25.36
C ASP A 669 -30.46 -4.99 25.59
N PRO A 670 -30.96 -3.86 25.09
CA PRO A 670 -30.34 -2.55 25.29
C PRO A 670 -30.20 -2.13 26.77
N ALA A 671 -31.02 -2.69 27.66
CA ALA A 671 -30.99 -2.39 29.09
C ALA A 671 -30.02 -3.29 29.90
N ALA A 672 -29.62 -4.41 29.35
CA ALA A 672 -28.73 -5.36 30.03
C ALA A 672 -27.27 -4.91 30.00
N PRO A 673 -26.44 -5.32 30.96
CA PRO A 673 -25.01 -5.01 30.98
C PRO A 673 -24.27 -5.62 29.81
N PHE A 674 -23.07 -5.07 29.48
CA PHE A 674 -22.22 -5.56 28.42
C PHE A 674 -21.92 -7.05 28.51
N TYR A 675 -21.55 -7.49 29.73
CA TYR A 675 -21.46 -8.92 30.02
C TYR A 675 -21.97 -9.24 31.43
N SER A 676 -22.48 -10.46 31.59
CA SER A 676 -22.94 -10.98 32.86
C SER A 676 -22.30 -12.34 33.13
N ALA A 677 -22.05 -12.62 34.40
CA ALA A 677 -21.65 -13.93 34.88
C ALA A 677 -22.65 -14.39 35.97
N LEU A 678 -23.59 -15.25 35.57
CA LEU A 678 -24.66 -15.73 36.45
C LEU A 678 -24.28 -17.11 36.99
N MET A 679 -24.42 -17.26 38.28
CA MET A 679 -24.08 -18.50 39.00
C MET A 679 -25.34 -19.07 39.62
N ARG A 680 -25.72 -20.29 39.23
CA ARG A 680 -26.90 -20.97 39.71
C ARG A 680 -26.54 -22.41 40.07
N SER A 681 -27.32 -23.00 40.99
CA SER A 681 -27.30 -24.44 41.19
C SER A 681 -28.58 -25.02 40.57
N GLU A 682 -28.47 -25.79 39.51
CA GLU A 682 -29.57 -26.46 38.82
C GLU A 682 -29.43 -27.96 39.06
N ASP A 683 -30.42 -28.59 39.69
CA ASP A 683 -30.45 -30.03 40.02
C ASP A 683 -29.16 -30.56 40.74
N GLY A 684 -28.58 -29.70 41.58
CA GLY A 684 -27.35 -30.05 42.31
C GLY A 684 -26.06 -29.96 41.48
N VAL A 685 -26.14 -29.39 40.27
CA VAL A 685 -25.00 -29.07 39.43
C VAL A 685 -24.80 -27.55 39.40
N ASP A 686 -23.58 -27.10 39.61
CA ASP A 686 -23.25 -25.69 39.55
C ASP A 686 -23.14 -25.25 38.08
N VAL A 687 -23.94 -24.26 37.71
CA VAL A 687 -23.99 -23.65 36.37
C VAL A 687 -23.40 -22.24 36.42
N VAL A 688 -22.46 -21.97 35.56
CA VAL A 688 -21.87 -20.64 35.31
C VAL A 688 -22.26 -20.19 33.92
N SER A 689 -23.26 -19.29 33.81
CA SER A 689 -23.68 -18.69 32.54
C SER A 689 -22.93 -17.38 32.35
N VAL A 690 -22.20 -17.26 31.23
CA VAL A 690 -21.49 -16.07 30.81
C VAL A 690 -22.19 -15.52 29.57
N GLN A 691 -22.71 -14.31 29.69
CA GLN A 691 -23.51 -13.64 28.66
C GLN A 691 -22.73 -12.47 28.07
N LEU A 692 -22.70 -12.38 26.75
CA LEU A 692 -22.26 -11.20 26.00
C LEU A 692 -23.46 -10.53 25.37
N ASN A 693 -23.68 -9.27 25.69
CA ASN A 693 -24.81 -8.49 25.18
C ASN A 693 -24.42 -7.74 23.91
N LEU A 694 -25.02 -8.12 22.77
CA LEU A 694 -24.74 -7.53 21.47
C LEU A 694 -25.39 -6.14 21.30
N ASP A 695 -26.42 -5.81 22.08
CA ASP A 695 -27.11 -4.51 21.99
C ASP A 695 -26.61 -3.50 23.05
N HIS A 696 -25.65 -3.87 23.88
CA HIS A 696 -25.02 -2.91 24.77
C HIS A 696 -24.25 -1.84 23.96
N GLU A 697 -24.23 -0.60 24.42
CA GLU A 697 -23.62 0.54 23.71
C GLU A 697 -22.17 0.24 23.27
N PHE A 698 -21.39 -0.39 24.11
CA PHE A 698 -20.01 -0.80 23.80
C PHE A 698 -19.98 -1.87 22.67
N SER A 699 -20.86 -2.85 22.71
CA SER A 699 -20.94 -3.86 21.65
C SER A 699 -21.31 -3.24 20.31
N VAL A 700 -22.23 -2.30 20.34
CA VAL A 700 -22.69 -1.58 19.16
C VAL A 700 -21.59 -0.70 18.56
N ALA A 701 -20.85 0.02 19.44
CA ALA A 701 -19.79 0.92 19.01
C ALA A 701 -18.57 0.17 18.45
N PHE A 702 -18.12 -0.89 19.13
CA PHE A 702 -16.81 -1.48 18.88
C PHE A 702 -16.82 -2.91 18.31
N ILE A 703 -17.90 -3.69 18.56
CA ILE A 703 -18.00 -5.09 18.08
C ILE A 703 -18.79 -5.15 16.78
N ASN A 704 -19.89 -4.37 16.68
CA ASN A 704 -20.75 -4.24 15.49
C ASN A 704 -21.11 -5.60 14.86
N ASN A 705 -21.44 -6.60 15.68
CA ASN A 705 -21.77 -7.96 15.26
C ASN A 705 -20.69 -8.64 14.39
N ASN A 706 -19.42 -8.29 14.59
CA ASN A 706 -18.30 -8.86 13.85
C ASN A 706 -17.97 -10.26 14.39
N GLU A 707 -18.28 -11.28 13.61
CA GLU A 707 -18.04 -12.69 13.95
C GLU A 707 -16.57 -13.02 14.23
N VAL A 708 -15.62 -12.25 13.71
CA VAL A 708 -14.18 -12.43 13.98
C VAL A 708 -13.80 -11.96 15.39
N VAL A 709 -14.49 -10.93 15.91
CA VAL A 709 -14.20 -10.34 17.22
C VAL A 709 -14.91 -11.09 18.35
N ILE A 710 -16.07 -11.67 18.10
CA ILE A 710 -16.88 -12.37 19.10
C ILE A 710 -16.13 -13.54 19.75
N PRO A 711 -15.43 -14.46 19.03
CA PRO A 711 -14.78 -15.60 19.65
C PRO A 711 -13.68 -15.24 20.67
N PRO A 712 -12.71 -14.36 20.36
CA PRO A 712 -11.70 -13.99 21.36
C PRO A 712 -12.29 -13.23 22.53
N LEU A 713 -13.30 -12.40 22.31
CA LEU A 713 -14.01 -11.68 23.36
C LEU A 713 -14.78 -12.62 24.27
N MET A 714 -15.52 -13.57 23.71
CA MET A 714 -16.26 -14.56 24.51
C MET A 714 -15.32 -15.43 25.36
N ARG A 715 -14.13 -15.79 24.84
CA ARG A 715 -13.10 -16.49 25.63
C ARG A 715 -12.62 -15.65 26.82
N LEU A 716 -12.39 -14.35 26.60
CA LEU A 716 -11.98 -13.42 27.65
C LEU A 716 -13.07 -13.32 28.74
N LEU A 717 -14.33 -13.11 28.32
CA LEU A 717 -15.45 -13.01 29.26
C LEU A 717 -15.71 -14.30 30.03
N ALA A 718 -15.54 -15.44 29.37
CA ALA A 718 -15.64 -16.77 30.03
C ALA A 718 -14.53 -16.93 31.08
N ALA A 719 -13.30 -16.54 30.76
CA ALA A 719 -12.20 -16.58 31.72
C ALA A 719 -12.46 -15.67 32.93
N LEU A 720 -12.98 -14.45 32.69
CA LEU A 720 -13.36 -13.51 33.76
C LEU A 720 -14.51 -14.08 34.64
N GLY A 721 -15.55 -14.64 34.03
CA GLY A 721 -16.68 -15.24 34.75
C GLY A 721 -16.26 -16.46 35.60
N LEU A 722 -15.40 -17.31 35.06
CA LEU A 722 -14.81 -18.41 35.82
C LEU A 722 -13.90 -17.91 36.95
N GLY A 723 -13.08 -16.90 36.68
CA GLY A 723 -12.24 -16.24 37.68
C GLY A 723 -13.07 -15.63 38.83
N GLU A 724 -14.22 -15.03 38.51
CA GLU A 724 -15.15 -14.52 39.52
C GLU A 724 -15.71 -15.64 40.38
N ARG A 725 -16.12 -16.77 39.78
CA ARG A 725 -16.59 -17.95 40.53
C ARG A 725 -15.50 -18.50 41.43
N LEU A 726 -14.28 -18.65 40.91
CA LEU A 726 -13.13 -19.11 41.69
C LEU A 726 -12.80 -18.20 42.87
N ALA A 727 -12.87 -16.88 42.67
CA ALA A 727 -12.66 -15.89 43.71
C ALA A 727 -13.71 -16.03 44.84
N ARG A 728 -14.97 -16.32 44.49
CA ARG A 728 -16.02 -16.61 45.47
C ARG A 728 -15.72 -17.89 46.29
N GLU A 729 -15.30 -18.94 45.62
CA GLU A 729 -14.85 -20.19 46.30
C GLU A 729 -13.64 -19.90 47.20
N ALA A 730 -12.80 -18.95 46.79
CA ALA A 730 -11.65 -18.45 47.53
C ALA A 730 -12.00 -17.57 48.73
N GLY A 731 -13.28 -17.31 48.99
CA GLY A 731 -13.72 -16.48 50.10
C GLY A 731 -13.67 -14.95 49.84
N VAL A 732 -13.46 -14.50 48.60
CA VAL A 732 -13.57 -13.09 48.23
C VAL A 732 -15.04 -12.67 48.35
N ARG A 733 -15.35 -11.70 49.21
CA ARG A 733 -16.73 -11.35 49.56
C ARG A 733 -17.56 -10.80 48.40
N ASN A 734 -16.99 -10.01 47.52
CA ASN A 734 -17.73 -9.37 46.42
C ASN A 734 -16.90 -9.32 45.10
N PRO A 735 -16.55 -10.44 44.51
CA PRO A 735 -15.75 -10.43 43.27
C PRO A 735 -16.51 -9.84 42.08
N GLY A 736 -17.86 -9.86 42.08
CA GLY A 736 -18.71 -9.29 41.04
C GLY A 736 -18.66 -7.77 40.93
N VAL A 737 -18.14 -7.05 41.93
CA VAL A 737 -17.96 -5.58 41.89
C VAL A 737 -17.02 -5.17 40.74
N VAL A 738 -16.00 -5.98 40.44
CA VAL A 738 -15.09 -5.71 39.31
C VAL A 738 -15.87 -5.72 38.00
N ARG A 739 -16.73 -6.70 37.78
CA ARG A 739 -17.59 -6.80 36.59
C ARG A 739 -18.59 -5.66 36.49
N GLN A 740 -19.24 -5.31 37.61
CA GLN A 740 -20.20 -4.19 37.65
C GLN A 740 -19.51 -2.87 37.28
N ASN A 741 -18.35 -2.60 37.86
CA ASN A 741 -17.59 -1.39 37.55
C ASN A 741 -17.10 -1.40 36.10
N ALA A 742 -16.63 -2.53 35.58
CA ALA A 742 -16.22 -2.67 34.17
C ALA A 742 -17.37 -2.36 33.21
N ASN A 743 -18.59 -2.89 33.46
CA ASN A 743 -19.77 -2.61 32.63
C ASN A 743 -20.13 -1.11 32.64
N GLN A 744 -20.04 -0.44 33.82
CA GLN A 744 -20.29 1.00 33.92
C GLN A 744 -19.25 1.82 33.15
N ILE A 745 -17.96 1.50 33.30
CA ILE A 745 -16.87 2.17 32.59
C ILE A 745 -17.05 2.01 31.08
N LEU A 746 -17.35 0.81 30.60
CA LEU A 746 -17.56 0.52 29.18
C LEU A 746 -18.76 1.30 28.63
N ARG A 747 -19.82 1.48 29.41
CA ARG A 747 -20.96 2.30 29.01
C ARG A 747 -20.61 3.77 28.87
N VAL A 748 -19.85 4.31 29.82
CA VAL A 748 -19.37 5.71 29.76
C VAL A 748 -18.47 5.94 28.55
N LEU A 749 -17.49 5.05 28.32
CA LEU A 749 -16.56 5.17 27.20
C LEU A 749 -17.28 5.06 25.84
N ALA A 750 -18.32 4.23 25.74
CA ALA A 750 -19.11 4.14 24.52
C ALA A 750 -19.97 5.38 24.26
N SER A 751 -20.40 6.09 25.34
CA SER A 751 -21.19 7.32 25.21
C SER A 751 -20.35 8.56 24.92
N GLU A 752 -19.08 8.62 25.34
CA GLU A 752 -18.17 9.74 25.05
C GLU A 752 -17.75 9.77 23.57
N GLU A 753 -17.49 8.63 22.93
CA GLU A 753 -17.22 8.59 21.48
C GLU A 753 -18.46 8.89 20.64
N ALA A 754 -19.67 8.71 21.18
CA ALA A 754 -20.90 9.10 20.48
C ALA A 754 -21.15 10.62 20.48
N THR A 755 -20.39 11.37 21.31
CA THR A 755 -20.51 12.84 21.47
C THR A 755 -19.29 13.61 20.96
N ALA A 756 -18.18 12.94 20.63
CA ALA A 756 -16.98 13.49 20.01
C ALA A 756 -16.96 13.26 18.49
#